data_f38d13cf56d145c35ae3b4f0e350ac0e
#
_entry.id   f38d13cf56d145c35ae3b4f0e350ac0e
#
_cell.length_a   1.000
_cell.length_b   1.000
_cell.length_c   1.000
_cell.angle_alpha   90.00
_cell.angle_beta   90.00
_cell.angle_gamma   90.00
#
_symmetry.space_group_name_H-M   'P 1'
#
loop_
_entity.id
_entity.type
_entity.pdbx_description
1 polymer ?
#
loop_
_entity_poly.entity_id
_entity_poly.type
_entity_poly.pdbx_seq_one_letter_code
_entity_poly.pdbx_strand_id
1 'polypeptide(L)'
;MKKALLLMTAVALLAVGCTEKRDADELRAEKLMAKMTLAEKIGQLSQFVPKNSIVTGPDGSPVDVKNVIKEGMCGSMLNVWSPKEIIEYQKLAVDSSRLGIPILFGHDIIHGCRTTFPENIGISCSWDPAMTEEVARISAAEATAFGLAWTFSPMCDVAIDPRWGRVSEGSGEDPYLSGQLSAAMVRGYQGDDLSAGNTILSCVKHFAAYSAAEAGRDYNTVDMSEMMFRERHLPSYKAAIDAGALSVMSSFNDFDGIPASGNKWLLTDLLRGELGFKGFVVSDYCSINEMINHRVVADKKEAAELALNAGLNMDMVDGDYYKFAEELVREGRVSEAQIDRLCKDILTVKFKLGLFDDPFRYGGEGRWEKETWLPEYLETARKVARSSMVLLKNEGEVLPLKGSERIALIGPAADSRSEMTGTWAGFADYNKPVSFFEGLKARFPHNDIKCEKGCNFFDPIEGGISRAVAAARGADVVLMTLGLPNAYSGEAASMANIDIPSAQKELFKAVKATGKPIVILLVTGRPMTIAEESDAVAGLLVTWHPGIMGGTALADIVSGDCNPSGRLTMTFPLCLGQVPIHYNAKSTGRPRKTPTNNAKYVSRYMRTPNEPLFAFGEGLSYTEFAYSDLEVLNPEAKLGETVKVRVKVSNVGKRDGEEVAQLYIRDVIGSRTRPDRELKGFKKISLKAGESATVDFDITPESRSFFRADKTWGEEAGDFDVFIGHDSHASLKGMFTIAK
;
A
#
# COMPACT_ATOMS: atom_id res chain seq x y z
N MET A 1 -35.32 -53.38 23.84
CA MET A 1 -34.89 -52.38 24.82
C MET A 1 -33.36 -52.17 24.89
N LYS A 2 -32.50 -53.19 24.74
CA LYS A 2 -31.02 -53.00 24.78
C LYS A 2 -30.39 -52.25 23.61
N LYS A 3 -31.01 -52.28 22.39
CA LYS A 3 -30.53 -51.49 21.21
C LYS A 3 -30.88 -50.01 21.21
N ALA A 4 -31.94 -49.61 21.93
CA ALA A 4 -32.34 -48.21 22.08
C ALA A 4 -31.47 -47.46 23.12
N LEU A 5 -30.94 -48.18 24.09
CA LEU A 5 -30.07 -47.60 25.14
C LEU A 5 -28.64 -47.34 24.65
N LEU A 6 -28.16 -48.15 23.65
CA LEU A 6 -26.84 -47.95 23.03
C LEU A 6 -26.86 -46.75 22.03
N LEU A 7 -28.00 -46.44 21.40
CA LEU A 7 -28.13 -45.31 20.51
C LEU A 7 -28.18 -43.97 21.23
N MET A 8 -28.79 -43.93 22.45
CA MET A 8 -28.81 -42.72 23.28
C MET A 8 -27.46 -42.40 23.94
N THR A 9 -26.65 -43.43 24.23
CA THR A 9 -25.30 -43.20 24.77
C THR A 9 -24.30 -42.77 23.67
N ALA A 10 -24.48 -43.19 22.43
CA ALA A 10 -23.65 -42.74 21.29
C ALA A 10 -23.97 -41.30 20.87
N VAL A 11 -25.24 -40.86 20.97
CA VAL A 11 -25.62 -39.48 20.69
C VAL A 11 -25.18 -38.52 21.82
N ALA A 12 -25.12 -38.98 23.05
CA ALA A 12 -24.60 -38.17 24.17
C ALA A 12 -23.05 -38.02 24.15
N LEU A 13 -22.31 -38.93 23.52
CA LEU A 13 -20.86 -38.85 23.37
C LEU A 13 -20.40 -38.04 22.13
N LEU A 14 -21.30 -37.76 21.19
CA LEU A 14 -21.03 -36.86 20.04
C LEU A 14 -21.38 -35.38 20.34
N ALA A 15 -21.96 -35.09 21.49
CA ALA A 15 -22.23 -33.75 22.00
C ALA A 15 -21.14 -33.19 22.95
N VAL A 16 -20.01 -33.91 23.13
CA VAL A 16 -18.78 -33.27 23.65
C VAL A 16 -18.16 -32.49 22.51
N GLY A 17 -18.82 -31.37 22.23
CA GLY A 17 -18.40 -30.40 21.24
C GLY A 17 -16.97 -29.96 21.49
N CYS A 18 -16.24 -29.68 20.43
CA CYS A 18 -15.12 -28.76 20.43
C CYS A 18 -15.54 -27.49 21.20
N THR A 19 -15.28 -27.43 22.48
CA THR A 19 -15.17 -26.14 23.15
C THR A 19 -13.92 -25.51 22.57
N GLU A 20 -14.08 -24.66 21.55
CA GLU A 20 -13.03 -23.72 21.15
C GLU A 20 -12.48 -23.14 22.46
N LYS A 21 -11.17 -23.28 22.65
CA LYS A 21 -10.50 -22.76 23.83
C LYS A 21 -10.66 -21.24 23.73
N ARG A 22 -11.51 -20.65 24.56
CA ARG A 22 -11.75 -19.20 24.56
C ARG A 22 -10.42 -18.48 24.70
N ASP A 23 -10.23 -17.44 23.90
CA ASP A 23 -9.05 -16.58 23.94
C ASP A 23 -8.88 -16.02 25.38
N ALA A 24 -7.68 -16.18 25.93
CA ALA A 24 -7.39 -15.75 27.30
C ALA A 24 -7.56 -14.23 27.47
N ASP A 25 -7.20 -13.45 26.46
CA ASP A 25 -7.29 -12.00 26.49
C ASP A 25 -8.74 -11.53 26.33
N GLU A 26 -9.57 -12.25 25.57
CA GLU A 26 -11.01 -12.01 25.51
C GLU A 26 -11.66 -12.20 26.91
N LEU A 27 -11.25 -13.25 27.63
CA LEU A 27 -11.73 -13.47 29.00
C LEU A 27 -11.24 -12.39 29.99
N ARG A 28 -10.03 -11.84 29.79
CA ARG A 28 -9.52 -10.70 30.56
C ARG A 28 -10.36 -9.45 30.32
N ALA A 29 -10.68 -9.18 29.04
CA ALA A 29 -11.53 -8.06 28.63
C ALA A 29 -12.92 -8.17 29.22
N GLU A 30 -13.59 -9.32 29.18
CA GLU A 30 -14.91 -9.56 29.82
C GLU A 30 -14.88 -9.29 31.32
N LYS A 31 -13.84 -9.75 32.05
CA LYS A 31 -13.68 -9.50 33.48
C LYS A 31 -13.48 -8.01 33.82
N LEU A 32 -12.80 -7.27 32.96
CA LEU A 32 -12.61 -5.83 33.12
C LEU A 32 -13.93 -5.11 32.85
N MET A 33 -14.62 -5.43 31.78
CA MET A 33 -15.91 -4.83 31.40
C MET A 33 -16.97 -4.98 32.44
N ALA A 34 -17.00 -6.09 33.18
CA ALA A 34 -17.93 -6.31 34.31
C ALA A 34 -17.76 -5.28 35.45
N LYS A 35 -16.66 -4.52 35.48
CA LYS A 35 -16.38 -3.45 36.44
C LYS A 35 -16.60 -2.06 35.89
N MET A 36 -16.77 -1.93 34.55
CA MET A 36 -16.91 -0.66 33.86
C MET A 36 -18.32 -0.12 33.89
N THR A 37 -18.43 1.19 33.99
CA THR A 37 -19.69 1.91 33.75
C THR A 37 -19.92 2.01 32.23
N LEU A 38 -21.17 2.31 31.85
CA LEU A 38 -21.49 2.55 30.43
C LEU A 38 -20.62 3.68 29.83
N ALA A 39 -20.43 4.77 30.57
CA ALA A 39 -19.58 5.89 30.14
C ALA A 39 -18.12 5.45 29.88
N GLU A 40 -17.52 4.65 30.78
CA GLU A 40 -16.17 4.13 30.60
C GLU A 40 -16.05 3.17 29.40
N LYS A 41 -17.09 2.36 29.12
CA LYS A 41 -17.15 1.52 27.92
C LYS A 41 -17.19 2.37 26.65
N ILE A 42 -18.04 3.43 26.62
CA ILE A 42 -18.12 4.39 25.51
C ILE A 42 -16.78 5.12 25.33
N GLY A 43 -16.12 5.47 26.43
CA GLY A 43 -14.79 6.09 26.39
C GLY A 43 -13.76 5.25 25.63
N GLN A 44 -13.82 3.91 25.69
CA GLN A 44 -12.93 3.05 24.92
C GLN A 44 -13.21 3.10 23.40
N LEU A 45 -14.41 3.51 23.01
CA LEU A 45 -14.83 3.66 21.62
C LEU A 45 -14.43 5.03 21.01
N SER A 46 -13.69 5.86 21.74
CA SER A 46 -13.39 7.24 21.34
C SER A 46 -11.88 7.47 21.23
N GLN A 47 -11.46 8.01 20.10
CA GLN A 47 -10.09 8.46 19.85
C GLN A 47 -10.04 9.98 19.81
N PHE A 48 -9.04 10.56 20.45
CA PHE A 48 -8.86 12.01 20.53
C PHE A 48 -7.49 12.45 19.99
N VAL A 49 -7.36 13.74 19.67
CA VAL A 49 -6.10 14.41 19.34
C VAL A 49 -5.74 15.41 20.44
N PRO A 50 -4.45 15.64 20.74
CA PRO A 50 -4.02 16.73 21.61
C PRO A 50 -4.47 18.08 21.07
N LYS A 51 -4.71 19.06 21.94
CA LYS A 51 -4.97 20.44 21.54
C LYS A 51 -3.77 20.97 20.75
N ASN A 52 -4.02 21.60 19.61
CA ASN A 52 -3.02 22.12 18.67
C ASN A 52 -2.19 21.05 17.92
N SER A 53 -2.63 19.80 17.86
CA SER A 53 -2.04 18.81 16.96
C SER A 53 -2.31 19.15 15.50
N ILE A 54 -1.37 18.77 14.63
CA ILE A 54 -1.60 18.81 13.18
C ILE A 54 -2.67 17.78 12.84
N VAL A 55 -3.72 18.21 12.14
CA VAL A 55 -4.85 17.40 11.71
C VAL A 55 -4.91 17.37 10.18
N THR A 56 -5.45 16.30 9.62
CA THR A 56 -5.52 16.08 8.17
C THR A 56 -6.90 16.38 7.58
N GLY A 57 -7.80 16.94 8.37
CA GLY A 57 -9.19 17.20 7.96
C GLY A 57 -9.83 18.29 8.79
N PRO A 58 -11.16 18.31 8.88
CA PRO A 58 -11.89 19.26 9.71
C PRO A 58 -11.44 19.20 11.18
N ASP A 59 -11.54 20.32 11.88
CA ASP A 59 -11.27 20.34 13.32
C ASP A 59 -12.20 19.36 14.05
N GLY A 60 -11.60 18.42 14.78
CA GLY A 60 -12.36 17.52 15.65
C GLY A 60 -13.07 18.24 16.79
N SER A 61 -13.86 17.52 17.56
CA SER A 61 -14.57 18.10 18.72
C SER A 61 -13.59 18.64 19.76
N PRO A 62 -13.64 19.92 20.13
CA PRO A 62 -12.76 20.49 21.13
C PRO A 62 -13.13 19.94 22.53
N VAL A 63 -12.28 19.07 23.08
CA VAL A 63 -12.42 18.53 24.43
C VAL A 63 -11.19 18.81 25.27
N ASP A 64 -11.33 18.92 26.57
CA ASP A 64 -10.19 18.88 27.50
C ASP A 64 -9.72 17.43 27.65
N VAL A 65 -8.80 17.02 26.78
CA VAL A 65 -8.30 15.64 26.74
C VAL A 65 -7.78 15.16 28.10
N LYS A 66 -7.16 16.03 28.90
CA LYS A 66 -6.67 15.64 30.24
C LYS A 66 -7.81 15.29 31.20
N ASN A 67 -8.93 15.99 31.14
CA ASN A 67 -10.09 15.66 31.92
C ASN A 67 -10.76 14.37 31.43
N VAL A 68 -10.94 14.22 30.13
CA VAL A 68 -11.49 13.00 29.50
C VAL A 68 -10.67 11.75 29.91
N ILE A 69 -9.32 11.86 29.95
CA ILE A 69 -8.44 10.79 30.39
C ILE A 69 -8.67 10.46 31.87
N LYS A 70 -8.76 11.46 32.77
CA LYS A 70 -9.01 11.25 34.21
C LYS A 70 -10.35 10.60 34.46
N GLU A 71 -11.35 10.92 33.66
CA GLU A 71 -12.68 10.30 33.71
C GLU A 71 -12.70 8.86 33.19
N GLY A 72 -11.59 8.37 32.61
CA GLY A 72 -11.48 7.03 32.03
C GLY A 72 -12.19 6.91 30.69
N MET A 73 -12.43 8.02 30.01
CA MET A 73 -13.21 8.10 28.77
C MET A 73 -12.35 8.29 27.52
N CYS A 74 -11.06 7.97 27.56
CA CYS A 74 -10.15 8.05 26.42
C CYS A 74 -9.62 6.65 26.06
N GLY A 75 -10.11 6.08 24.96
CA GLY A 75 -9.67 4.76 24.49
C GLY A 75 -8.36 4.82 23.73
N SER A 76 -8.18 5.87 22.92
CA SER A 76 -7.03 6.04 22.04
C SER A 76 -6.69 7.51 21.85
N MET A 77 -5.46 7.77 21.45
CA MET A 77 -5.00 9.10 21.01
C MET A 77 -4.24 9.00 19.69
N LEU A 78 -4.50 9.96 18.81
CA LEU A 78 -3.86 10.15 17.52
C LEU A 78 -2.98 11.41 17.55
N ASN A 79 -1.89 11.44 16.78
CA ASN A 79 -1.05 12.62 16.53
C ASN A 79 -0.47 13.26 17.82
N VAL A 80 0.02 12.45 18.76
CA VAL A 80 0.85 12.91 19.86
C VAL A 80 2.30 12.97 19.37
N TRP A 81 2.85 14.18 19.23
CA TRP A 81 4.14 14.42 18.57
C TRP A 81 5.36 14.42 19.51
N SER A 82 5.18 14.00 20.73
CA SER A 82 6.26 13.98 21.76
C SER A 82 6.24 12.69 22.57
N PRO A 83 7.37 11.93 22.62
CA PRO A 83 7.47 10.77 23.51
C PRO A 83 7.18 11.11 24.97
N LYS A 84 7.57 12.30 25.41
CA LYS A 84 7.30 12.78 26.77
C LYS A 84 5.80 12.96 27.03
N GLU A 85 5.08 13.55 26.09
CA GLU A 85 3.62 13.73 26.22
C GLU A 85 2.90 12.39 26.22
N ILE A 86 3.32 11.41 25.40
CA ILE A 86 2.78 10.05 25.42
C ILE A 86 2.89 9.46 26.83
N ILE A 87 4.06 9.55 27.45
CA ILE A 87 4.27 9.05 28.83
C ILE A 87 3.43 9.82 29.85
N GLU A 88 3.29 11.16 29.71
CA GLU A 88 2.44 11.96 30.59
C GLU A 88 0.96 11.57 30.49
N TYR A 89 0.42 11.42 29.28
CA TYR A 89 -0.96 10.97 29.09
C TYR A 89 -1.18 9.54 29.56
N GLN A 90 -0.23 8.64 29.32
CA GLN A 90 -0.34 7.27 29.79
C GLN A 90 -0.33 7.20 31.34
N LYS A 91 0.53 7.95 32.01
CA LYS A 91 0.54 8.07 33.48
C LYS A 91 -0.79 8.60 34.00
N LEU A 92 -1.33 9.63 33.32
CA LEU A 92 -2.61 10.21 33.72
C LEU A 92 -3.74 9.17 33.61
N ALA A 93 -3.76 8.35 32.57
CA ALA A 93 -4.74 7.29 32.38
C ALA A 93 -4.61 6.19 33.45
N VAL A 94 -3.39 5.73 33.71
CA VAL A 94 -3.15 4.61 34.64
C VAL A 94 -3.30 5.03 36.11
N ASP A 95 -2.74 6.20 36.48
CA ASP A 95 -2.64 6.61 37.90
C ASP A 95 -3.87 7.41 38.38
N SER A 96 -4.61 8.07 37.47
CA SER A 96 -5.65 9.04 37.83
C SER A 96 -7.07 8.64 37.45
N SER A 97 -7.24 7.66 36.53
CA SER A 97 -8.56 7.12 36.20
C SER A 97 -8.96 5.99 37.15
N ARG A 98 -10.27 5.74 37.31
CA ARG A 98 -10.80 4.76 38.28
C ARG A 98 -10.31 3.32 37.99
N LEU A 99 -10.15 2.92 36.76
CA LEU A 99 -9.80 1.54 36.38
C LEU A 99 -8.38 1.41 35.84
N GLY A 100 -7.66 2.52 35.65
CA GLY A 100 -6.30 2.51 35.14
C GLY A 100 -6.15 1.88 33.75
N ILE A 101 -7.13 2.06 32.86
CA ILE A 101 -7.10 1.48 31.50
C ILE A 101 -6.11 2.24 30.63
N PRO A 102 -5.09 1.56 30.05
CA PRO A 102 -4.08 2.21 29.21
C PRO A 102 -4.68 2.79 27.92
N ILE A 103 -4.13 3.92 27.48
CA ILE A 103 -4.46 4.54 26.17
C ILE A 103 -3.70 3.81 25.05
N LEU A 104 -4.35 3.64 23.91
CA LEU A 104 -3.74 3.17 22.66
C LEU A 104 -3.27 4.37 21.84
N PHE A 105 -1.96 4.57 21.70
CA PHE A 105 -1.39 5.67 20.90
C PHE A 105 -1.13 5.23 19.48
N GLY A 106 -1.71 5.95 18.51
CA GLY A 106 -1.61 5.67 17.08
C GLY A 106 -1.03 6.83 16.29
N HIS A 107 -0.42 6.50 15.14
CA HIS A 107 0.07 7.44 14.15
C HIS A 107 0.21 6.79 12.77
N ASP A 108 0.26 7.59 11.70
CA ASP A 108 0.52 7.11 10.34
C ASP A 108 2.02 6.83 10.16
N ILE A 109 2.39 5.56 10.25
CA ILE A 109 3.72 5.04 9.97
C ILE A 109 3.61 4.15 8.74
N ILE A 110 3.60 4.78 7.55
CA ILE A 110 3.20 4.11 6.29
C ILE A 110 4.39 3.52 5.55
N HIS A 111 5.50 4.27 5.41
CA HIS A 111 6.72 3.81 4.76
C HIS A 111 7.98 4.23 5.53
N GLY A 112 7.98 3.96 6.80
CA GLY A 112 9.02 4.31 7.76
C GLY A 112 8.52 5.23 8.86
N CYS A 113 9.21 5.22 10.00
CA CYS A 113 8.94 6.12 11.11
C CYS A 113 9.91 7.31 11.03
N ARG A 114 11.16 7.14 11.47
CA ARG A 114 12.22 8.13 11.36
C ARG A 114 13.19 7.82 10.23
N THR A 115 13.49 6.53 10.03
CA THR A 115 14.13 6.02 8.82
C THR A 115 13.06 5.92 7.73
N THR A 116 13.00 6.90 6.80
CA THR A 116 12.05 6.89 5.70
C THR A 116 12.55 5.99 4.58
N PHE A 117 11.69 5.08 4.15
CA PHE A 117 11.86 4.26 2.95
C PHE A 117 11.22 4.94 1.74
N PRO A 118 11.36 4.42 0.52
CA PRO A 118 10.57 4.88 -0.61
C PRO A 118 9.06 4.84 -0.29
N GLU A 119 8.27 5.69 -0.94
CA GLU A 119 6.80 5.53 -0.92
C GLU A 119 6.39 4.12 -1.33
N ASN A 120 5.24 3.63 -0.84
CA ASN A 120 4.84 2.23 -1.02
C ASN A 120 4.71 1.81 -2.48
N ILE A 121 4.31 2.72 -3.39
CA ILE A 121 4.33 2.44 -4.84
C ILE A 121 5.76 2.13 -5.33
N GLY A 122 6.78 2.77 -4.76
CA GLY A 122 8.19 2.44 -5.02
C GLY A 122 8.58 1.12 -4.37
N ILE A 123 8.28 0.90 -3.08
CA ILE A 123 8.55 -0.36 -2.38
C ILE A 123 7.97 -1.55 -3.16
N SER A 124 6.73 -1.42 -3.64
CA SER A 124 6.04 -2.47 -4.40
C SER A 124 6.80 -2.88 -5.65
N CYS A 125 7.50 -1.94 -6.32
CA CYS A 125 8.31 -2.21 -7.50
C CYS A 125 9.52 -3.13 -7.23
N SER A 126 9.85 -3.40 -5.97
CA SER A 126 10.83 -4.43 -5.61
C SER A 126 10.33 -5.85 -5.87
N TRP A 127 9.01 -6.06 -5.90
CA TRP A 127 8.38 -7.39 -5.97
C TRP A 127 8.92 -8.37 -4.92
N ASP A 128 9.21 -7.85 -3.72
CA ASP A 128 9.86 -8.61 -2.65
C ASP A 128 9.06 -8.47 -1.33
N PRO A 129 8.17 -9.45 -1.03
CA PRO A 129 7.42 -9.45 0.23
C PRO A 129 8.32 -9.51 1.47
N ALA A 130 9.47 -10.19 1.41
CA ALA A 130 10.38 -10.27 2.56
C ALA A 130 11.03 -8.91 2.86
N MET A 131 11.41 -8.17 1.81
CA MET A 131 11.91 -6.79 1.94
C MET A 131 10.82 -5.86 2.49
N THR A 132 9.57 -6.01 2.03
CA THR A 132 8.42 -5.23 2.51
C THR A 132 8.13 -5.51 4.00
N GLU A 133 8.23 -6.76 4.42
CA GLU A 133 8.11 -7.17 5.82
C GLU A 133 9.22 -6.55 6.70
N GLU A 134 10.46 -6.52 6.19
CA GLU A 134 11.59 -5.87 6.88
C GLU A 134 11.40 -4.36 7.04
N VAL A 135 10.88 -3.67 6.00
CA VAL A 135 10.52 -2.24 6.09
C VAL A 135 9.50 -2.00 7.21
N ALA A 136 8.45 -2.81 7.28
CA ALA A 136 7.42 -2.69 8.31
C ALA A 136 7.97 -3.00 9.71
N ARG A 137 8.87 -3.99 9.85
CA ARG A 137 9.52 -4.33 11.13
C ARG A 137 10.41 -3.20 11.64
N ILE A 138 11.23 -2.60 10.78
CA ILE A 138 12.07 -1.45 11.16
C ILE A 138 11.18 -0.27 11.56
N SER A 139 10.12 -0.03 10.80
CA SER A 139 9.16 1.03 11.08
C SER A 139 8.48 0.83 12.45
N ALA A 140 8.10 -0.40 12.78
CA ALA A 140 7.53 -0.76 14.08
C ALA A 140 8.53 -0.55 15.22
N ALA A 141 9.77 -1.00 15.07
CA ALA A 141 10.81 -0.84 16.09
C ALA A 141 11.05 0.64 16.42
N GLU A 142 11.19 1.50 15.41
CA GLU A 142 11.34 2.95 15.62
C GLU A 142 10.08 3.58 16.23
N ALA A 143 8.87 3.15 15.80
CA ALA A 143 7.61 3.63 16.34
C ALA A 143 7.45 3.26 17.83
N THR A 144 7.83 2.05 18.24
CA THR A 144 7.82 1.66 19.67
C THR A 144 8.81 2.48 20.50
N ALA A 145 9.97 2.86 19.95
CA ALA A 145 10.92 3.72 20.62
C ALA A 145 10.38 5.15 20.84
N PHE A 146 9.47 5.61 19.98
CA PHE A 146 8.73 6.85 20.16
C PHE A 146 7.64 6.76 21.23
N GLY A 147 7.04 5.57 21.41
CA GLY A 147 5.94 5.32 22.34
C GLY A 147 4.62 4.93 21.66
N LEU A 148 4.64 4.65 20.36
CA LEU A 148 3.47 4.26 19.61
C LEU A 148 3.21 2.76 19.72
N ALA A 149 1.94 2.40 19.80
CA ALA A 149 1.47 1.02 19.86
C ALA A 149 0.64 0.61 18.63
N TRP A 150 0.30 1.57 17.75
CA TRP A 150 -0.63 1.38 16.64
C TRP A 150 -0.22 2.23 15.44
N THR A 151 -0.28 1.64 14.23
CA THR A 151 -0.12 2.38 12.97
C THR A 151 -1.33 2.22 12.07
N PHE A 152 -1.59 3.24 11.22
CA PHE A 152 -2.64 3.20 10.20
C PHE A 152 -2.07 2.73 8.84
N SER A 153 -1.54 1.54 8.85
CA SER A 153 -0.91 0.84 7.71
C SER A 153 -1.06 -0.67 7.88
N PRO A 154 -1.19 -1.48 6.80
CA PRO A 154 -0.99 -1.15 5.39
C PRO A 154 -2.21 -0.50 4.72
N MET A 155 -1.94 0.28 3.66
CA MET A 155 -2.94 0.73 2.72
C MET A 155 -3.13 -0.35 1.65
N CYS A 156 -4.31 -0.99 1.67
CA CYS A 156 -4.64 -2.17 0.86
C CYS A 156 -5.43 -1.84 -0.41
N ASP A 157 -5.64 -0.57 -0.70
CA ASP A 157 -6.42 -0.11 -1.85
C ASP A 157 -5.71 -0.43 -3.18
N VAL A 158 -6.38 -1.19 -4.05
CA VAL A 158 -5.89 -1.53 -5.39
C VAL A 158 -6.27 -0.41 -6.35
N ALA A 159 -5.31 0.40 -6.78
CA ALA A 159 -5.54 1.60 -7.56
C ALA A 159 -5.27 1.40 -9.06
N ILE A 160 -6.23 1.79 -9.91
CA ILE A 160 -6.11 1.75 -11.37
C ILE A 160 -6.14 3.13 -12.03
N ASP A 161 -6.40 4.18 -11.24
CA ASP A 161 -6.47 5.57 -11.73
C ASP A 161 -5.32 6.38 -11.14
N PRO A 162 -4.28 6.71 -11.92
CA PRO A 162 -3.13 7.46 -11.44
C PRO A 162 -3.44 8.94 -11.11
N ARG A 163 -4.65 9.42 -11.39
CA ARG A 163 -5.09 10.75 -10.99
C ARG A 163 -5.35 10.84 -9.48
N TRP A 164 -5.65 9.73 -8.82
CA TRP A 164 -5.80 9.65 -7.37
C TRP A 164 -4.43 9.80 -6.68
N GLY A 165 -4.32 10.77 -5.75
CA GLY A 165 -3.04 11.07 -5.10
C GLY A 165 -2.50 9.94 -4.23
N ARG A 166 -3.40 9.18 -3.60
CA ARG A 166 -3.07 8.10 -2.68
C ARG A 166 -2.56 6.82 -3.36
N VAL A 167 -2.47 6.81 -4.69
CA VAL A 167 -1.73 5.76 -5.44
C VAL A 167 -0.33 5.53 -4.85
N SER A 168 0.32 6.59 -4.38
CA SER A 168 1.66 6.54 -3.78
C SER A 168 1.74 5.71 -2.49
N GLU A 169 0.62 5.58 -1.77
CA GLU A 169 0.55 4.88 -0.48
C GLU A 169 0.32 3.36 -0.63
N GLY A 170 -0.11 2.90 -1.81
CA GLY A 170 -0.49 1.51 -2.10
C GLY A 170 0.54 0.73 -2.89
N SER A 171 0.16 -0.48 -3.29
CA SER A 171 1.02 -1.42 -4.02
C SER A 171 0.65 -1.57 -5.51
N GLY A 172 -0.06 -0.57 -6.08
CA GLY A 172 -0.41 -0.52 -7.49
C GLY A 172 -1.75 -1.16 -7.85
N GLU A 173 -1.84 -1.73 -9.08
CA GLU A 173 -3.11 -2.08 -9.72
C GLU A 173 -3.51 -3.55 -9.61
N ASP A 174 -2.61 -4.42 -9.11
CA ASP A 174 -2.84 -5.85 -9.07
C ASP A 174 -3.31 -6.34 -7.68
N PRO A 175 -4.46 -7.03 -7.58
CA PRO A 175 -4.99 -7.50 -6.31
C PRO A 175 -4.15 -8.61 -5.65
N TYR A 176 -3.48 -9.47 -6.43
CA TYR A 176 -2.65 -10.55 -5.90
C TYR A 176 -1.34 -10.00 -5.31
N LEU A 177 -0.61 -9.19 -6.08
CA LEU A 177 0.62 -8.55 -5.61
C LEU A 177 0.36 -7.66 -4.40
N SER A 178 -0.68 -6.80 -4.47
CA SER A 178 -1.07 -5.94 -3.35
C SER A 178 -1.41 -6.75 -2.10
N GLY A 179 -2.10 -7.89 -2.27
CA GLY A 179 -2.40 -8.81 -1.16
C GLY A 179 -1.13 -9.39 -0.52
N GLN A 180 -0.16 -9.86 -1.33
CA GLN A 180 1.10 -10.41 -0.82
C GLN A 180 1.92 -9.36 -0.03
N LEU A 181 2.00 -8.14 -0.54
CA LEU A 181 2.76 -7.05 0.09
C LEU A 181 2.05 -6.53 1.34
N SER A 182 0.71 -6.37 1.30
CA SER A 182 -0.07 -5.98 2.48
C SER A 182 0.02 -7.00 3.62
N ALA A 183 -0.05 -8.29 3.30
CA ALA A 183 0.15 -9.37 4.27
C ALA A 183 1.57 -9.34 4.88
N ALA A 184 2.59 -9.06 4.07
CA ALA A 184 3.96 -8.90 4.54
C ALA A 184 4.11 -7.71 5.49
N MET A 185 3.47 -6.57 5.19
CA MET A 185 3.47 -5.42 6.10
C MET A 185 2.82 -5.73 7.44
N VAL A 186 1.68 -6.43 7.45
CA VAL A 186 1.03 -6.87 8.70
C VAL A 186 1.97 -7.72 9.54
N ARG A 187 2.62 -8.73 8.94
CA ARG A 187 3.60 -9.56 9.65
C ARG A 187 4.80 -8.75 10.15
N GLY A 188 5.29 -7.81 9.37
CA GLY A 188 6.38 -6.93 9.76
C GLY A 188 6.05 -6.05 10.96
N TYR A 189 4.87 -5.40 10.97
CA TYR A 189 4.43 -4.56 12.08
C TYR A 189 4.13 -5.37 13.34
N GLN A 190 3.42 -6.48 13.23
CA GLN A 190 2.91 -7.25 14.37
C GLN A 190 3.86 -8.34 14.86
N GLY A 191 4.83 -8.77 14.01
CA GLY A 191 5.75 -9.87 14.34
C GLY A 191 5.02 -11.16 14.66
N ASP A 192 5.76 -12.10 15.24
CA ASP A 192 5.20 -13.37 15.74
C ASP A 192 4.51 -13.22 17.11
N ASP A 193 4.85 -12.16 17.85
CA ASP A 193 4.29 -11.81 19.16
C ASP A 193 3.98 -10.32 19.22
N LEU A 194 2.70 -9.99 19.13
CA LEU A 194 2.22 -8.60 19.18
C LEU A 194 2.56 -7.92 20.53
N SER A 195 2.80 -8.69 21.58
CA SER A 195 3.21 -8.18 22.89
C SER A 195 4.73 -7.93 23.00
N ALA A 196 5.52 -8.11 21.97
CA ALA A 196 6.94 -7.79 21.99
C ALA A 196 7.18 -6.26 22.05
N GLY A 197 8.33 -5.85 22.59
CA GLY A 197 8.65 -4.42 22.79
C GLY A 197 9.05 -3.66 21.52
N ASN A 198 9.07 -4.32 20.36
CA ASN A 198 9.43 -3.78 19.05
C ASN A 198 8.38 -4.04 17.96
N THR A 199 7.16 -4.40 18.35
CA THR A 199 6.00 -4.66 17.50
C THR A 199 4.88 -3.68 17.80
N ILE A 200 4.06 -3.36 16.78
CA ILE A 200 2.89 -2.48 16.90
C ILE A 200 1.69 -3.09 16.17
N LEU A 201 0.50 -2.69 16.58
CA LEU A 201 -0.73 -3.04 15.90
C LEU A 201 -0.76 -2.43 14.49
N SER A 202 -1.06 -3.24 13.47
CA SER A 202 -1.35 -2.80 12.10
C SER A 202 -2.82 -2.38 11.95
N CYS A 203 -3.12 -1.55 10.93
CA CYS A 203 -4.48 -1.17 10.58
C CYS A 203 -4.66 -1.26 9.06
N VAL A 204 -5.49 -2.20 8.63
CA VAL A 204 -5.84 -2.39 7.22
C VAL A 204 -6.74 -1.25 6.76
N LYS A 205 -6.32 -0.47 5.77
CA LYS A 205 -7.06 0.69 5.28
C LYS A 205 -7.05 0.78 3.75
N HIS A 206 -8.04 1.45 3.12
CA HIS A 206 -9.26 1.98 3.72
C HIS A 206 -10.42 1.07 3.30
N PHE A 207 -11.12 0.47 4.26
CA PHE A 207 -12.15 -0.55 3.99
C PHE A 207 -13.52 0.11 3.74
N ALA A 208 -13.98 0.18 2.43
CA ALA A 208 -13.33 -0.47 1.32
C ALA A 208 -13.49 0.28 0.00
N ALA A 209 -12.65 -0.12 -0.96
CA ALA A 209 -12.71 0.32 -2.34
C ALA A 209 -12.41 1.81 -2.59
N TYR A 210 -11.76 2.50 -1.68
CA TYR A 210 -11.51 3.94 -1.76
C TYR A 210 -10.71 4.35 -3.00
N SER A 211 -9.79 3.52 -3.48
CA SER A 211 -9.03 3.76 -4.72
C SER A 211 -9.88 3.79 -6.01
N ALA A 212 -11.14 3.40 -5.93
CA ALA A 212 -12.08 3.44 -7.04
C ALA A 212 -12.91 4.73 -7.08
N ALA A 213 -12.56 5.74 -6.27
CA ALA A 213 -13.21 7.04 -6.28
C ALA A 213 -13.30 7.60 -7.70
N GLU A 214 -14.50 8.04 -8.11
CA GLU A 214 -14.77 8.47 -9.48
C GLU A 214 -13.82 9.58 -9.94
N ALA A 215 -13.28 9.41 -11.15
CA ALA A 215 -12.32 10.32 -11.79
C ALA A 215 -10.98 10.47 -11.03
N GLY A 216 -10.62 9.51 -10.14
CA GLY A 216 -9.43 9.61 -9.32
C GLY A 216 -9.44 10.79 -8.37
N ARG A 217 -10.63 11.33 -8.06
CA ARG A 217 -10.79 12.48 -7.17
C ARG A 217 -10.99 11.99 -5.74
N ASP A 218 -10.09 12.37 -4.88
CA ASP A 218 -10.12 12.00 -3.46
C ASP A 218 -11.45 12.39 -2.79
N TYR A 219 -11.92 11.59 -1.83
CA TYR A 219 -13.19 11.76 -1.11
C TYR A 219 -14.46 11.67 -2.00
N ASN A 220 -14.32 11.22 -3.25
CA ASN A 220 -15.46 11.08 -4.15
C ASN A 220 -16.18 9.74 -3.95
N THR A 221 -17.40 9.65 -4.51
CA THR A 221 -18.22 8.44 -4.48
C THR A 221 -17.58 7.27 -5.23
N VAL A 222 -17.94 6.06 -4.85
CA VAL A 222 -17.56 4.81 -5.51
C VAL A 222 -18.81 4.08 -5.99
N ASP A 223 -18.90 3.87 -7.30
CA ASP A 223 -19.96 3.08 -7.91
C ASP A 223 -19.38 1.90 -8.69
N MET A 224 -19.63 0.69 -8.22
CA MET A 224 -19.18 -0.54 -8.86
C MET A 224 -20.10 -1.73 -8.55
N SER A 225 -20.01 -2.75 -9.37
CA SER A 225 -20.69 -4.01 -9.08
C SER A 225 -20.03 -4.76 -7.92
N GLU A 226 -20.81 -5.55 -7.16
CA GLU A 226 -20.29 -6.45 -6.14
C GLU A 226 -19.21 -7.40 -6.69
N MET A 227 -19.34 -7.85 -7.94
CA MET A 227 -18.33 -8.67 -8.61
C MET A 227 -17.00 -7.93 -8.75
N MET A 228 -17.03 -6.68 -9.21
CA MET A 228 -15.79 -5.86 -9.35
C MET A 228 -15.13 -5.66 -8.00
N PHE A 229 -15.90 -5.35 -6.98
CA PHE A 229 -15.42 -5.20 -5.62
C PHE A 229 -14.74 -6.48 -5.11
N ARG A 230 -15.43 -7.63 -5.20
CA ARG A 230 -14.92 -8.91 -4.70
C ARG A 230 -13.70 -9.44 -5.45
N GLU A 231 -13.58 -9.17 -6.75
CA GLU A 231 -12.46 -9.67 -7.56
C GLU A 231 -11.25 -8.74 -7.59
N ARG A 232 -11.44 -7.42 -7.47
CA ARG A 232 -10.35 -6.46 -7.59
C ARG A 232 -9.93 -5.85 -6.24
N HIS A 233 -10.88 -5.40 -5.45
CA HIS A 233 -10.55 -4.62 -4.24
C HIS A 233 -10.47 -5.48 -2.98
N LEU A 234 -11.39 -6.44 -2.80
CA LEU A 234 -11.46 -7.27 -1.60
C LEU A 234 -10.24 -8.17 -1.35
N PRO A 235 -9.54 -8.74 -2.37
CA PRO A 235 -8.46 -9.71 -2.11
C PRO A 235 -7.29 -9.17 -1.31
N SER A 236 -6.89 -7.91 -1.50
CA SER A 236 -5.79 -7.29 -0.75
C SER A 236 -6.13 -7.09 0.73
N TYR A 237 -7.35 -6.65 1.04
CA TYR A 237 -7.83 -6.55 2.42
C TYR A 237 -7.92 -7.93 3.08
N LYS A 238 -8.48 -8.91 2.35
CA LYS A 238 -8.57 -10.29 2.86
C LYS A 238 -7.20 -10.86 3.19
N ALA A 239 -6.21 -10.69 2.32
CA ALA A 239 -4.85 -11.18 2.55
C ALA A 239 -4.20 -10.56 3.80
N ALA A 240 -4.41 -9.26 4.03
CA ALA A 240 -3.93 -8.58 5.23
C ALA A 240 -4.66 -9.04 6.51
N ILE A 241 -5.97 -9.30 6.44
CA ILE A 241 -6.76 -9.85 7.55
C ILE A 241 -6.31 -11.28 7.87
N ASP A 242 -6.14 -12.12 6.84
CA ASP A 242 -5.66 -13.50 6.98
C ASP A 242 -4.22 -13.55 7.54
N ALA A 243 -3.41 -12.52 7.32
CA ALA A 243 -2.09 -12.36 7.93
C ALA A 243 -2.15 -11.95 9.42
N GLY A 244 -3.34 -11.78 9.99
CA GLY A 244 -3.55 -11.54 11.41
C GLY A 244 -3.73 -10.08 11.81
N ALA A 245 -4.07 -9.18 10.90
CA ALA A 245 -4.40 -7.80 11.24
C ALA A 245 -5.55 -7.74 12.25
N LEU A 246 -5.40 -6.92 13.30
CA LEU A 246 -6.38 -6.79 14.39
C LEU A 246 -7.04 -5.41 14.46
N SER A 247 -6.76 -4.52 13.50
CA SER A 247 -7.58 -3.32 13.29
C SER A 247 -7.79 -3.06 11.80
N VAL A 248 -8.93 -2.45 11.49
CA VAL A 248 -9.35 -2.05 10.14
C VAL A 248 -9.87 -0.62 10.23
N MET A 249 -9.58 0.21 9.23
CA MET A 249 -10.13 1.57 9.12
C MET A 249 -11.19 1.60 8.01
N SER A 250 -12.40 2.10 8.30
CA SER A 250 -13.42 2.32 7.29
C SER A 250 -13.02 3.48 6.36
N SER A 251 -13.40 3.42 5.09
CA SER A 251 -13.06 4.46 4.12
C SER A 251 -14.01 5.67 4.16
N PHE A 252 -13.59 6.77 3.52
CA PHE A 252 -14.41 7.99 3.40
C PHE A 252 -15.58 7.85 2.42
N ASN A 253 -15.40 7.07 1.36
CA ASN A 253 -16.39 6.94 0.29
C ASN A 253 -17.64 6.17 0.72
N ASP A 254 -18.71 6.38 -0.03
CA ASP A 254 -19.86 5.48 -0.02
C ASP A 254 -19.59 4.23 -0.87
N PHE A 255 -20.24 3.15 -0.52
CA PHE A 255 -20.28 1.92 -1.29
C PHE A 255 -21.74 1.45 -1.40
N ASP A 256 -22.20 1.24 -2.61
CA ASP A 256 -23.63 0.95 -2.90
C ASP A 256 -24.58 2.00 -2.30
N GLY A 257 -24.16 3.26 -2.34
CA GLY A 257 -24.92 4.42 -1.84
C GLY A 257 -24.94 4.59 -0.33
N ILE A 258 -24.16 3.81 0.44
CA ILE A 258 -24.06 3.92 1.90
C ILE A 258 -22.61 4.23 2.27
N PRO A 259 -22.33 5.34 3.00
CA PRO A 259 -20.98 5.64 3.49
C PRO A 259 -20.39 4.48 4.26
N ALA A 260 -19.11 4.15 4.01
CA ALA A 260 -18.47 2.96 4.56
C ALA A 260 -18.55 2.90 6.09
N SER A 261 -18.42 4.03 6.79
CA SER A 261 -18.51 4.13 8.25
C SER A 261 -19.90 3.80 8.81
N GLY A 262 -20.95 3.90 7.98
CA GLY A 262 -22.35 3.54 8.33
C GLY A 262 -22.85 2.27 7.65
N ASN A 263 -22.01 1.57 6.89
CA ASN A 263 -22.42 0.45 6.06
C ASN A 263 -22.35 -0.88 6.83
N LYS A 264 -23.50 -1.31 7.38
CA LYS A 264 -23.60 -2.56 8.14
C LYS A 264 -23.21 -3.79 7.32
N TRP A 265 -23.62 -3.85 6.02
CA TRP A 265 -23.25 -4.98 5.17
C TRP A 265 -21.71 -5.09 5.06
N LEU A 266 -21.04 -3.96 4.88
CA LEU A 266 -19.59 -3.91 4.74
C LEU A 266 -18.87 -4.30 6.05
N LEU A 267 -19.22 -3.63 7.17
CA LEU A 267 -18.48 -3.73 8.44
C LEU A 267 -18.88 -4.95 9.30
N THR A 268 -20.13 -5.41 9.19
CA THR A 268 -20.62 -6.53 9.99
C THR A 268 -20.76 -7.79 9.15
N ASP A 269 -21.57 -7.74 8.09
CA ASP A 269 -21.95 -8.96 7.38
C ASP A 269 -20.77 -9.53 6.56
N LEU A 270 -20.05 -8.67 5.83
CA LEU A 270 -18.87 -9.07 5.06
C LEU A 270 -17.62 -9.21 5.95
N LEU A 271 -17.20 -8.12 6.61
CA LEU A 271 -15.91 -8.09 7.30
C LEU A 271 -15.86 -9.11 8.46
N ARG A 272 -16.87 -9.11 9.33
CA ARG A 272 -16.91 -10.01 10.50
C ARG A 272 -17.54 -11.35 10.19
N GLY A 273 -18.63 -11.35 9.42
CA GLY A 273 -19.40 -12.56 9.09
C GLY A 273 -18.70 -13.43 8.06
N GLU A 274 -18.31 -12.88 6.90
CA GLU A 274 -17.76 -13.65 5.80
C GLU A 274 -16.22 -13.78 5.89
N LEU A 275 -15.50 -12.67 6.15
CA LEU A 275 -14.04 -12.70 6.26
C LEU A 275 -13.55 -13.15 7.65
N GLY A 276 -14.42 -13.25 8.64
CA GLY A 276 -14.08 -13.76 9.98
C GLY A 276 -13.17 -12.82 10.81
N PHE A 277 -13.13 -11.53 10.50
CA PHE A 277 -12.30 -10.55 11.21
C PHE A 277 -12.62 -10.51 12.71
N LYS A 278 -11.59 -10.56 13.56
CA LYS A 278 -11.69 -10.67 15.02
C LYS A 278 -11.24 -9.42 15.80
N GLY A 279 -10.74 -8.41 15.11
CA GLY A 279 -10.27 -7.17 15.70
C GLY A 279 -11.36 -6.09 15.81
N PHE A 280 -10.95 -4.84 15.87
CA PHE A 280 -11.84 -3.69 15.90
C PHE A 280 -11.74 -2.83 14.63
N VAL A 281 -12.83 -2.10 14.35
CA VAL A 281 -12.90 -1.14 13.23
C VAL A 281 -12.85 0.27 13.80
N VAL A 282 -11.97 1.12 13.26
CA VAL A 282 -11.92 2.56 13.49
C VAL A 282 -12.48 3.30 12.28
N SER A 283 -13.16 4.43 12.46
CA SER A 283 -13.52 5.32 11.36
C SER A 283 -12.27 5.94 10.74
N ASP A 284 -12.33 6.39 9.49
CA ASP A 284 -11.35 7.36 9.01
C ASP A 284 -11.58 8.72 9.69
N TYR A 285 -10.67 9.66 9.50
CA TYR A 285 -10.62 10.95 10.18
C TYR A 285 -11.92 11.75 9.96
N CYS A 286 -12.71 11.93 11.01
CA CYS A 286 -14.03 12.60 10.97
C CYS A 286 -15.07 11.98 10.03
N SER A 287 -14.89 10.75 9.53
CA SER A 287 -15.78 10.15 8.52
C SER A 287 -17.19 9.82 9.03
N ILE A 288 -17.41 9.78 10.35
CA ILE A 288 -18.75 9.64 10.93
C ILE A 288 -19.56 10.93 10.66
N ASN A 289 -18.99 12.11 10.94
CA ASN A 289 -19.64 13.39 10.69
C ASN A 289 -19.88 13.65 9.20
N GLU A 290 -19.01 13.15 8.33
CA GLU A 290 -19.14 13.30 6.88
C GLU A 290 -20.38 12.61 6.31
N MET A 291 -20.98 11.66 7.02
CA MET A 291 -22.26 11.05 6.65
C MET A 291 -23.40 12.08 6.56
N ILE A 292 -23.30 13.22 7.26
CA ILE A 292 -24.21 14.36 7.12
C ILE A 292 -24.07 14.99 5.71
N ASN A 293 -22.83 15.16 5.24
CA ASN A 293 -22.55 15.68 3.91
C ASN A 293 -22.97 14.70 2.81
N HIS A 294 -22.90 13.39 3.07
CA HIS A 294 -23.45 12.33 2.22
C HIS A 294 -24.98 12.33 2.22
N ARG A 295 -25.64 13.10 3.11
CA ARG A 295 -27.10 13.25 3.21
C ARG A 295 -27.85 11.96 3.56
N VAL A 296 -27.20 11.05 4.25
CA VAL A 296 -27.82 9.79 4.75
C VAL A 296 -28.29 9.90 6.19
N VAL A 297 -27.83 10.94 6.91
CA VAL A 297 -28.24 11.30 8.27
C VAL A 297 -28.43 12.83 8.38
N ALA A 298 -29.26 13.30 9.31
CA ALA A 298 -29.56 14.71 9.45
C ALA A 298 -28.60 15.46 10.39
N ASP A 299 -28.04 14.78 11.38
CA ASP A 299 -27.19 15.39 12.40
C ASP A 299 -26.15 14.38 12.97
N LYS A 300 -25.29 14.88 13.85
CA LYS A 300 -24.22 14.12 14.49
C LYS A 300 -24.71 12.95 15.34
N LYS A 301 -25.87 13.08 15.98
CA LYS A 301 -26.45 12.02 16.79
C LYS A 301 -26.94 10.86 15.93
N GLU A 302 -27.59 11.16 14.80
CA GLU A 302 -27.97 10.14 13.83
C GLU A 302 -26.76 9.50 13.16
N ALA A 303 -25.68 10.26 12.93
CA ALA A 303 -24.42 9.74 12.43
C ALA A 303 -23.80 8.74 13.41
N ALA A 304 -23.72 9.08 14.69
CA ALA A 304 -23.26 8.17 15.75
C ALA A 304 -24.11 6.89 15.82
N GLU A 305 -25.44 7.03 15.76
CA GLU A 305 -26.36 5.89 15.76
C GLU A 305 -26.11 4.95 14.56
N LEU A 306 -26.01 5.51 13.35
CA LEU A 306 -25.81 4.72 12.15
C LEU A 306 -24.47 3.95 12.20
N ALA A 307 -23.39 4.62 12.62
CA ALA A 307 -22.06 4.02 12.73
C ALA A 307 -22.01 2.92 13.81
N LEU A 308 -22.57 3.16 15.01
CA LEU A 308 -22.68 2.15 16.06
C LEU A 308 -23.47 0.93 15.59
N ASN A 309 -24.61 1.14 14.90
CA ASN A 309 -25.45 0.07 14.38
C ASN A 309 -24.83 -0.67 13.19
N ALA A 310 -23.91 -0.04 12.46
CA ALA A 310 -23.11 -0.71 11.42
C ALA A 310 -22.02 -1.61 12.01
N GLY A 311 -21.65 -1.44 13.29
CA GLY A 311 -20.60 -2.22 13.95
C GLY A 311 -19.21 -1.56 13.94
N LEU A 312 -19.14 -0.25 13.75
CA LEU A 312 -17.93 0.55 13.87
C LEU A 312 -17.55 0.70 15.34
N ASN A 313 -16.33 0.26 15.72
CA ASN A 313 -15.92 0.22 17.12
C ASN A 313 -15.42 1.55 17.65
N MET A 314 -14.64 2.30 16.85
CA MET A 314 -13.94 3.47 17.34
C MET A 314 -14.18 4.69 16.45
N ASP A 315 -14.62 5.76 17.07
CA ASP A 315 -14.80 7.09 16.49
C ASP A 315 -13.44 7.81 16.45
N MET A 316 -12.93 8.04 15.24
CA MET A 316 -11.68 8.81 15.06
C MET A 316 -11.99 10.31 15.03
N VAL A 317 -11.76 10.95 16.18
CA VAL A 317 -11.70 12.42 16.35
C VAL A 317 -13.04 13.17 16.30
N ASP A 318 -14.12 12.61 15.76
CA ASP A 318 -15.44 13.28 15.73
C ASP A 318 -15.95 13.65 17.15
N GLY A 319 -15.71 12.78 18.12
CA GLY A 319 -16.21 12.90 19.49
C GLY A 319 -17.70 12.67 19.61
N ASP A 320 -18.33 12.07 18.61
CA ASP A 320 -19.76 11.87 18.54
C ASP A 320 -20.20 10.68 19.40
N TYR A 321 -19.39 9.63 19.50
CA TYR A 321 -19.64 8.54 20.44
C TYR A 321 -19.56 9.03 21.89
N TYR A 322 -18.51 9.77 22.22
CA TYR A 322 -18.34 10.40 23.54
C TYR A 322 -19.56 11.24 23.93
N LYS A 323 -20.12 11.98 22.98
CA LYS A 323 -21.19 12.95 23.23
C LYS A 323 -22.59 12.35 23.23
N PHE A 324 -22.87 11.38 22.36
CA PHE A 324 -24.24 10.94 22.08
C PHE A 324 -24.52 9.46 22.42
N ALA A 325 -23.51 8.59 22.56
CA ALA A 325 -23.75 7.16 22.69
C ALA A 325 -24.55 6.78 23.97
N GLU A 326 -24.30 7.44 25.11
CA GLU A 326 -25.06 7.20 26.34
C GLU A 326 -26.54 7.58 26.19
N GLU A 327 -26.80 8.69 25.51
CA GLU A 327 -28.18 9.12 25.23
C GLU A 327 -28.88 8.15 24.28
N LEU A 328 -28.20 7.69 23.23
CA LEU A 328 -28.72 6.71 22.28
C LEU A 328 -29.07 5.38 22.95
N VAL A 329 -28.27 4.95 23.93
CA VAL A 329 -28.56 3.75 24.75
C VAL A 329 -29.78 4.00 25.61
N ARG A 330 -29.87 5.13 26.29
CA ARG A 330 -31.04 5.50 27.14
C ARG A 330 -32.32 5.58 26.32
N GLU A 331 -32.26 6.00 25.07
CA GLU A 331 -33.41 6.07 24.16
C GLU A 331 -33.75 4.70 23.51
N GLY A 332 -32.92 3.67 23.71
CA GLY A 332 -33.11 2.34 23.15
C GLY A 332 -32.81 2.28 21.63
N ARG A 333 -32.13 3.29 21.05
CA ARG A 333 -31.72 3.35 19.64
C ARG A 333 -30.45 2.54 19.38
N VAL A 334 -29.62 2.36 20.40
CA VAL A 334 -28.45 1.47 20.45
C VAL A 334 -28.57 0.61 21.70
N SER A 335 -28.31 -0.68 21.65
CA SER A 335 -28.35 -1.54 22.83
C SER A 335 -27.04 -1.46 23.64
N GLU A 336 -27.10 -1.57 24.96
CA GLU A 336 -25.89 -1.67 25.80
C GLU A 336 -25.06 -2.90 25.44
N ALA A 337 -25.70 -4.02 25.08
CA ALA A 337 -25.01 -5.22 24.58
C ALA A 337 -24.19 -4.97 23.32
N GLN A 338 -24.58 -4.00 22.48
CA GLN A 338 -23.81 -3.60 21.32
C GLN A 338 -22.58 -2.79 21.74
N ILE A 339 -22.72 -1.84 22.66
CA ILE A 339 -21.58 -1.11 23.24
C ILE A 339 -20.59 -2.09 23.88
N ASP A 340 -21.11 -3.09 24.63
CA ASP A 340 -20.29 -4.14 25.24
C ASP A 340 -19.47 -4.92 24.22
N ARG A 341 -20.08 -5.34 23.11
CA ARG A 341 -19.38 -6.06 22.06
C ARG A 341 -18.27 -5.19 21.46
N LEU A 342 -18.58 -3.94 21.09
CA LEU A 342 -17.62 -3.02 20.47
C LEU A 342 -16.45 -2.70 21.41
N CYS A 343 -16.72 -2.47 22.69
CA CYS A 343 -15.72 -2.23 23.73
C CYS A 343 -14.84 -3.47 23.96
N LYS A 344 -15.43 -4.67 23.99
CA LYS A 344 -14.71 -5.94 24.18
C LYS A 344 -13.62 -6.13 23.12
N ASP A 345 -13.93 -5.87 21.85
CA ASP A 345 -12.97 -6.03 20.74
C ASP A 345 -11.74 -5.15 20.98
N ILE A 346 -11.91 -3.88 21.33
CA ILE A 346 -10.80 -2.94 21.60
C ILE A 346 -9.98 -3.38 22.83
N LEU A 347 -10.64 -3.73 23.93
CA LEU A 347 -9.96 -4.17 25.14
C LEU A 347 -9.16 -5.46 24.91
N THR A 348 -9.71 -6.40 24.14
CA THR A 348 -9.02 -7.65 23.77
C THR A 348 -7.72 -7.34 23.05
N VAL A 349 -7.73 -6.41 22.08
CA VAL A 349 -6.51 -6.00 21.36
C VAL A 349 -5.51 -5.30 22.31
N LYS A 350 -5.96 -4.45 23.22
CA LYS A 350 -5.09 -3.84 24.24
C LYS A 350 -4.42 -4.88 25.15
N PHE A 351 -5.13 -5.97 25.51
CA PHE A 351 -4.54 -7.11 26.24
C PHE A 351 -3.50 -7.84 25.38
N LYS A 352 -3.79 -8.12 24.11
CA LYS A 352 -2.84 -8.76 23.17
C LYS A 352 -1.57 -7.93 22.95
N LEU A 353 -1.68 -6.61 22.99
CA LEU A 353 -0.53 -5.70 22.97
C LEU A 353 0.27 -5.70 24.27
N GLY A 354 -0.21 -6.36 25.33
CA GLY A 354 0.42 -6.38 26.66
C GLY A 354 0.38 -5.06 27.40
N LEU A 355 -0.47 -4.10 26.99
CA LEU A 355 -0.57 -2.78 27.62
C LEU A 355 -1.04 -2.83 29.07
N PHE A 356 -1.83 -3.84 29.45
CA PHE A 356 -2.27 -4.04 30.83
C PHE A 356 -1.20 -4.71 31.72
N ASP A 357 -0.25 -5.41 31.10
CA ASP A 357 0.84 -6.06 31.83
C ASP A 357 2.00 -5.06 32.05
N ASP A 358 2.24 -4.19 31.08
CA ASP A 358 3.16 -3.05 31.19
C ASP A 358 2.65 -1.88 30.30
N PRO A 359 1.95 -0.89 30.87
CA PRO A 359 1.42 0.24 30.13
C PRO A 359 2.51 1.21 29.58
N PHE A 360 3.75 1.08 30.06
CA PHE A 360 4.90 1.92 29.67
C PHE A 360 5.92 1.18 28.80
N ARG A 361 5.58 0.03 28.26
CA ARG A 361 6.46 -0.81 27.44
C ARG A 361 6.93 -0.12 26.15
N TYR A 362 6.14 0.83 25.64
CA TYR A 362 6.46 1.65 24.49
C TYR A 362 7.03 2.99 24.94
N GLY A 363 8.01 3.50 24.19
CA GLY A 363 8.76 4.70 24.55
C GLY A 363 9.84 4.42 25.62
N GLY A 364 10.14 5.41 26.43
CA GLY A 364 11.17 5.36 27.45
C GLY A 364 12.29 6.35 27.21
N GLU A 365 13.03 6.67 28.29
CA GLU A 365 14.07 7.69 28.25
C GLU A 365 15.22 7.32 27.31
N GLY A 366 15.43 8.13 26.29
CA GLY A 366 16.51 8.00 25.34
C GLY A 366 16.38 6.84 24.33
N ARG A 367 15.26 6.11 24.29
CA ARG A 367 15.04 5.06 23.26
C ARG A 367 14.98 5.68 21.87
N TRP A 368 14.21 6.79 21.70
CA TRP A 368 14.04 7.47 20.43
C TRP A 368 15.36 7.89 19.79
N GLU A 369 16.30 8.42 20.57
CA GLU A 369 17.61 8.85 20.09
C GLU A 369 18.57 7.69 19.81
N LYS A 370 18.40 6.57 20.50
CA LYS A 370 19.33 5.42 20.44
C LYS A 370 18.90 4.34 19.46
N GLU A 371 17.60 4.18 19.23
CA GLU A 371 17.03 3.07 18.47
C GLU A 371 16.52 3.49 17.08
N THR A 372 16.76 4.75 16.66
CA THR A 372 16.40 5.25 15.34
C THR A 372 17.62 5.58 14.49
N TRP A 373 17.47 5.55 13.16
CA TRP A 373 18.54 5.78 12.20
C TRP A 373 19.76 4.87 12.41
N LEU A 374 19.56 3.67 12.88
CA LEU A 374 20.65 2.72 13.04
C LEU A 374 21.35 2.46 11.69
N PRO A 375 22.67 2.21 11.68
CA PRO A 375 23.40 1.96 10.43
C PRO A 375 22.79 0.85 9.59
N GLU A 376 22.31 -0.24 10.21
CA GLU A 376 21.62 -1.34 9.56
C GLU A 376 20.27 -0.93 8.96
N TYR A 377 19.52 0.01 9.58
CA TYR A 377 18.27 0.53 9.05
C TYR A 377 18.52 1.41 7.82
N LEU A 378 19.57 2.22 7.85
CA LEU A 378 19.98 3.05 6.72
C LEU A 378 20.48 2.19 5.54
N GLU A 379 21.21 1.09 5.80
CA GLU A 379 21.61 0.16 4.73
C GLU A 379 20.40 -0.58 4.15
N THR A 380 19.44 -0.99 4.97
CA THR A 380 18.16 -1.53 4.49
C THR A 380 17.42 -0.49 3.65
N ALA A 381 17.33 0.77 4.08
CA ALA A 381 16.71 1.85 3.30
C ALA A 381 17.39 2.05 1.93
N ARG A 382 18.73 1.98 1.88
CA ARG A 382 19.50 2.02 0.63
C ARG A 382 19.16 0.83 -0.28
N LYS A 383 19.11 -0.38 0.27
CA LYS A 383 18.76 -1.61 -0.46
C LYS A 383 17.35 -1.53 -1.03
N VAL A 384 16.38 -1.10 -0.22
CA VAL A 384 14.98 -0.92 -0.66
C VAL A 384 14.89 0.12 -1.78
N ALA A 385 15.56 1.28 -1.62
CA ALA A 385 15.55 2.34 -2.62
C ALA A 385 16.16 1.86 -3.96
N ARG A 386 17.26 1.08 -3.95
CA ARG A 386 17.82 0.47 -5.17
C ARG A 386 16.84 -0.46 -5.87
N SER A 387 16.15 -1.29 -5.09
CA SER A 387 15.22 -2.30 -5.62
C SER A 387 13.89 -1.70 -6.08
N SER A 388 13.57 -0.47 -5.64
CA SER A 388 12.34 0.26 -6.01
C SER A 388 12.46 1.04 -7.31
N MET A 389 13.68 1.44 -7.71
CA MET A 389 13.89 2.21 -8.92
C MET A 389 13.71 1.33 -10.17
N VAL A 390 12.94 1.83 -11.15
CA VAL A 390 12.60 1.08 -12.37
C VAL A 390 13.24 1.70 -13.58
N LEU A 391 14.16 0.98 -14.23
CA LEU A 391 14.75 1.37 -15.51
C LEU A 391 13.78 1.01 -16.63
N LEU A 392 13.29 1.99 -17.39
CA LEU A 392 12.32 1.78 -18.47
C LEU A 392 12.91 1.99 -19.87
N LYS A 393 14.03 2.70 -19.97
CA LYS A 393 14.74 2.93 -21.23
C LYS A 393 16.24 3.03 -21.00
N ASN A 394 17.05 2.42 -21.90
CA ASN A 394 18.52 2.48 -21.84
C ASN A 394 19.13 2.30 -23.25
N GLU A 395 18.82 3.22 -24.16
CA GLU A 395 19.34 3.19 -25.52
C GLU A 395 20.83 3.48 -25.57
N GLY A 396 21.55 2.70 -26.38
CA GLY A 396 22.99 2.85 -26.56
C GLY A 396 23.80 2.58 -25.27
N GLU A 397 23.22 1.86 -24.33
CA GLU A 397 23.84 1.57 -23.02
C GLU A 397 24.35 2.87 -22.35
N VAL A 398 23.48 3.93 -22.36
CA VAL A 398 23.82 5.22 -21.72
C VAL A 398 24.08 5.07 -20.23
N LEU A 399 23.45 4.07 -19.60
CA LEU A 399 23.74 3.59 -18.26
C LEU A 399 24.25 2.12 -18.32
N PRO A 400 25.11 1.71 -17.40
CA PRO A 400 25.73 2.50 -16.34
C PRO A 400 26.82 3.44 -16.88
N LEU A 401 27.08 4.53 -16.14
CA LEU A 401 28.15 5.48 -16.44
C LEU A 401 29.51 4.80 -16.31
N LYS A 402 30.46 5.19 -17.18
CA LYS A 402 31.82 4.60 -17.21
C LYS A 402 32.76 5.19 -16.13
N GLY A 403 32.30 6.22 -15.39
CA GLY A 403 33.02 6.82 -14.27
C GLY A 403 34.01 7.93 -14.68
N SER A 404 34.05 8.32 -15.95
CA SER A 404 34.91 9.41 -16.45
C SER A 404 34.12 10.57 -17.06
N GLU A 405 32.80 10.46 -17.14
CA GLU A 405 31.93 11.44 -17.77
C GLU A 405 31.84 12.73 -16.95
N ARG A 406 31.79 13.87 -17.64
CA ARG A 406 31.30 15.12 -17.09
C ARG A 406 29.77 15.01 -17.04
N ILE A 407 29.21 15.23 -15.86
CA ILE A 407 27.78 15.03 -15.60
C ILE A 407 27.12 16.39 -15.41
N ALA A 408 25.99 16.63 -16.08
CA ALA A 408 25.07 17.70 -15.72
C ALA A 408 23.84 17.09 -15.05
N LEU A 409 23.65 17.35 -13.75
CA LEU A 409 22.43 17.02 -13.04
C LEU A 409 21.50 18.24 -13.08
N ILE A 410 20.36 18.11 -13.76
CA ILE A 410 19.48 19.23 -14.08
C ILE A 410 18.05 18.93 -13.63
N GLY A 411 17.35 19.89 -13.06
CA GLY A 411 15.92 19.80 -12.78
C GLY A 411 15.54 20.11 -11.34
N PRO A 412 14.22 20.21 -11.03
CA PRO A 412 13.73 20.75 -9.76
C PRO A 412 14.12 19.91 -8.54
N ALA A 413 14.26 18.59 -8.68
CA ALA A 413 14.63 17.68 -7.60
C ALA A 413 16.14 17.34 -7.54
N ALA A 414 16.97 17.94 -8.39
CA ALA A 414 18.39 17.57 -8.55
C ALA A 414 19.19 17.59 -7.23
N ASP A 415 19.00 18.63 -6.40
CA ASP A 415 19.63 18.77 -5.10
C ASP A 415 18.56 19.08 -4.02
N SER A 416 17.51 18.28 -3.97
CA SER A 416 16.45 18.43 -2.98
C SER A 416 16.45 17.23 -2.04
N ARG A 417 16.54 17.50 -0.73
CA ARG A 417 16.41 16.48 0.30
C ARG A 417 14.95 16.19 0.64
N SER A 418 14.12 17.24 0.65
CA SER A 418 12.70 17.10 1.01
C SER A 418 11.93 16.24 0.01
N GLU A 419 12.28 16.31 -1.29
CA GLU A 419 11.61 15.51 -2.32
C GLU A 419 11.98 14.02 -2.27
N MET A 420 13.00 13.65 -1.49
CA MET A 420 13.35 12.24 -1.31
C MET A 420 12.35 11.52 -0.39
N THR A 421 11.74 12.23 0.58
CA THR A 421 10.93 11.59 1.62
C THR A 421 9.56 11.10 1.14
N GLY A 422 8.95 11.78 0.17
CA GLY A 422 7.56 11.50 -0.22
C GLY A 422 6.53 11.99 0.80
N THR A 423 5.26 11.59 0.60
CA THR A 423 4.14 11.92 1.48
C THR A 423 4.09 10.98 2.70
N TRP A 424 3.34 11.36 3.74
CA TRP A 424 3.16 10.55 4.96
C TRP A 424 4.47 10.04 5.57
N ALA A 425 5.51 10.89 5.54
CA ALA A 425 6.85 10.53 6.00
C ALA A 425 7.00 10.50 7.54
N GLY A 426 5.89 10.60 8.28
CA GLY A 426 5.84 10.45 9.72
C GLY A 426 6.77 11.44 10.46
N PHE A 427 7.71 10.89 11.20
CA PHE A 427 8.69 11.65 12.00
C PHE A 427 10.00 11.93 11.24
N ALA A 428 9.94 12.03 9.91
CA ALA A 428 11.10 12.31 9.09
C ALA A 428 11.75 13.66 9.44
N ASP A 429 13.08 13.68 9.47
CA ASP A 429 13.85 14.93 9.42
C ASP A 429 14.20 15.24 7.96
N TYR A 430 13.52 16.19 7.36
CA TYR A 430 13.68 16.58 5.96
C TYR A 430 15.08 17.09 5.58
N ASN A 431 15.98 17.27 6.56
CA ASN A 431 17.38 17.63 6.34
C ASN A 431 18.32 16.41 6.27
N LYS A 432 17.82 15.21 6.60
CA LYS A 432 18.62 13.98 6.66
C LYS A 432 18.74 13.22 5.35
N PRO A 433 17.73 13.19 4.46
CA PRO A 433 17.85 12.44 3.21
C PRO A 433 19.05 12.88 2.39
N VAL A 434 19.70 11.94 1.74
CA VAL A 434 20.78 12.20 0.79
C VAL A 434 20.16 12.63 -0.54
N SER A 435 20.46 13.85 -1.01
CA SER A 435 20.01 14.32 -2.33
C SER A 435 20.69 13.56 -3.47
N PHE A 436 20.12 13.61 -4.67
CA PHE A 436 20.76 12.99 -5.85
C PHE A 436 22.15 13.57 -6.10
N PHE A 437 22.30 14.89 -5.97
CA PHE A 437 23.59 15.56 -6.13
C PHE A 437 24.63 15.07 -5.12
N GLU A 438 24.25 14.97 -3.85
CA GLU A 438 25.15 14.48 -2.79
C GLU A 438 25.57 13.02 -3.03
N GLY A 439 24.63 12.16 -3.39
CA GLY A 439 24.90 10.75 -3.71
C GLY A 439 25.85 10.61 -4.89
N LEU A 440 25.59 11.33 -5.99
CA LEU A 440 26.48 11.33 -7.15
C LEU A 440 27.87 11.87 -6.83
N LYS A 441 27.97 12.97 -6.08
CA LYS A 441 29.27 13.52 -5.65
C LYS A 441 30.07 12.55 -4.79
N ALA A 442 29.40 11.86 -3.88
CA ALA A 442 30.07 10.87 -3.04
C ALA A 442 30.60 9.68 -3.86
N ARG A 443 29.83 9.24 -4.87
CA ARG A 443 30.20 8.09 -5.70
C ARG A 443 31.24 8.43 -6.78
N PHE A 444 31.19 9.64 -7.32
CA PHE A 444 32.05 10.13 -8.39
C PHE A 444 32.86 11.36 -7.94
N PRO A 445 33.76 11.23 -6.94
CA PRO A 445 34.43 12.39 -6.30
C PRO A 445 35.37 13.15 -7.24
N HIS A 446 35.81 12.52 -8.34
CA HIS A 446 36.73 13.12 -9.29
C HIS A 446 36.08 13.61 -10.58
N ASN A 447 34.76 13.35 -10.75
CA ASN A 447 34.04 13.79 -11.95
C ASN A 447 33.62 15.26 -11.84
N ASP A 448 33.63 15.98 -12.97
CA ASP A 448 33.00 17.31 -13.04
C ASP A 448 31.48 17.13 -13.07
N ILE A 449 30.82 17.40 -11.96
CA ILE A 449 29.36 17.32 -11.79
C ILE A 449 28.84 18.74 -11.63
N LYS A 450 28.10 19.24 -12.61
CA LYS A 450 27.35 20.50 -12.54
C LYS A 450 25.93 20.23 -12.13
N CYS A 451 25.47 20.93 -11.10
CA CYS A 451 24.07 20.84 -10.63
C CYS A 451 23.35 22.16 -10.89
N GLU A 452 22.26 22.11 -11.64
CA GLU A 452 21.45 23.29 -11.99
C GLU A 452 19.96 22.96 -11.87
N LYS A 453 19.23 23.73 -11.06
CA LYS A 453 17.80 23.52 -10.90
C LYS A 453 17.02 23.79 -12.19
N GLY A 454 17.39 24.80 -12.96
CA GLY A 454 16.77 25.16 -14.23
C GLY A 454 15.40 25.81 -14.10
N CYS A 455 14.47 25.16 -13.41
CA CYS A 455 13.14 25.65 -13.06
C CYS A 455 12.70 25.11 -11.69
N ASN A 456 11.62 25.63 -11.11
CA ASN A 456 10.86 24.96 -10.05
C ASN A 456 9.94 23.90 -10.68
N PHE A 457 9.19 23.13 -9.88
CA PHE A 457 8.30 22.11 -10.43
C PHE A 457 7.24 22.70 -11.38
N PHE A 458 6.65 23.82 -11.03
CA PHE A 458 5.58 24.47 -11.81
C PHE A 458 5.97 25.82 -12.42
N ASP A 459 6.99 26.48 -11.88
CA ASP A 459 7.34 27.85 -12.20
C ASP A 459 8.75 27.97 -12.80
N PRO A 460 8.97 28.90 -13.74
CA PRO A 460 10.30 29.18 -14.24
C PRO A 460 11.18 29.85 -13.18
N ILE A 461 12.50 29.73 -13.33
CA ILE A 461 13.52 30.47 -12.59
C ILE A 461 14.18 31.44 -13.57
N GLU A 462 14.30 32.72 -13.23
CA GLU A 462 14.96 33.72 -14.05
C GLU A 462 16.41 33.32 -14.39
N GLY A 463 16.72 33.24 -15.69
CA GLY A 463 18.03 32.75 -16.18
C GLY A 463 18.29 31.26 -15.92
N GLY A 464 17.35 30.53 -15.30
CA GLY A 464 17.55 29.11 -14.93
C GLY A 464 17.77 28.21 -16.14
N ILE A 465 16.95 28.34 -17.16
CA ILE A 465 17.10 27.57 -18.42
C ILE A 465 18.47 27.84 -19.07
N SER A 466 18.91 29.09 -19.09
CA SER A 466 20.20 29.45 -19.70
C SER A 466 21.39 28.82 -18.97
N ARG A 467 21.37 28.78 -17.61
CA ARG A 467 22.38 28.12 -16.80
C ARG A 467 22.36 26.59 -17.03
N ALA A 468 21.19 26.00 -17.03
CA ALA A 468 21.01 24.57 -17.27
C ALA A 468 21.53 24.14 -18.68
N VAL A 469 21.24 24.93 -19.71
CA VAL A 469 21.76 24.72 -21.06
C VAL A 469 23.29 24.84 -21.11
N ALA A 470 23.86 25.81 -20.38
CA ALA A 470 25.32 25.95 -20.29
C ALA A 470 25.98 24.74 -19.60
N ALA A 471 25.38 24.25 -18.51
CA ALA A 471 25.80 23.02 -17.84
C ALA A 471 25.72 21.79 -18.77
N ALA A 472 24.59 21.62 -19.45
CA ALA A 472 24.38 20.52 -20.38
C ALA A 472 25.40 20.52 -21.55
N ARG A 473 25.69 21.69 -22.15
CA ARG A 473 26.70 21.79 -23.22
C ARG A 473 28.09 21.37 -22.76
N GLY A 474 28.46 21.65 -21.52
CA GLY A 474 29.74 21.26 -20.93
C GLY A 474 29.83 19.78 -20.53
N ALA A 475 28.73 19.07 -20.47
CA ALA A 475 28.66 17.69 -20.00
C ALA A 475 28.81 16.67 -21.17
N ASP A 476 29.07 15.43 -20.78
CA ASP A 476 29.06 14.27 -21.66
C ASP A 476 27.71 13.56 -21.59
N VAL A 477 27.04 13.60 -20.40
CA VAL A 477 25.70 13.07 -20.17
C VAL A 477 24.94 14.04 -19.26
N VAL A 478 23.62 14.10 -19.47
CA VAL A 478 22.68 14.85 -18.64
C VAL A 478 21.81 13.87 -17.87
N LEU A 479 21.83 13.95 -16.56
CA LEU A 479 20.84 13.34 -15.67
C LEU A 479 19.79 14.41 -15.36
N MET A 480 18.55 14.20 -15.79
CA MET A 480 17.52 15.23 -15.71
C MET A 480 16.35 14.82 -14.82
N THR A 481 16.19 15.45 -13.67
CA THR A 481 15.02 15.22 -12.81
C THR A 481 13.80 15.92 -13.39
N LEU A 482 12.74 15.15 -13.64
CA LEU A 482 11.43 15.61 -14.03
C LEU A 482 10.37 14.95 -13.13
N GLY A 483 9.19 15.54 -13.05
CA GLY A 483 8.05 14.94 -12.35
C GLY A 483 7.29 15.88 -11.44
N LEU A 484 6.86 15.36 -10.29
CA LEU A 484 5.99 16.08 -9.34
C LEU A 484 6.66 16.15 -7.96
N PRO A 485 6.42 17.23 -7.20
CA PRO A 485 6.91 17.30 -5.82
C PRO A 485 6.10 16.38 -4.90
N ASN A 486 6.67 16.02 -3.75
CA ASN A 486 6.05 15.17 -2.74
C ASN A 486 4.67 15.67 -2.29
N ALA A 487 4.45 16.97 -2.22
CA ALA A 487 3.16 17.57 -1.87
C ALA A 487 2.02 17.28 -2.88
N TYR A 488 2.34 16.71 -4.04
CA TYR A 488 1.37 16.27 -5.05
C TYR A 488 1.17 14.74 -5.04
N SER A 489 1.64 14.07 -4.01
CA SER A 489 1.40 12.65 -3.72
C SER A 489 0.58 12.52 -2.44
N GLY A 490 -0.11 11.40 -2.24
CA GLY A 490 -0.87 11.09 -1.04
C GLY A 490 -2.27 11.70 -1.01
N GLU A 491 -2.78 11.86 0.20
CA GLU A 491 -4.13 12.34 0.47
C GLU A 491 -4.34 13.78 -0.01
N ALA A 492 -5.55 14.08 -0.48
CA ALA A 492 -5.97 15.38 -1.03
C ALA A 492 -5.11 15.87 -2.22
N ALA A 493 -4.37 14.98 -2.88
CA ALA A 493 -3.47 15.31 -3.98
C ALA A 493 -3.96 14.79 -5.34
N SER A 494 -5.26 14.80 -5.59
CA SER A 494 -5.85 14.42 -6.88
C SER A 494 -5.45 15.37 -8.00
N MET A 495 -5.09 14.83 -9.16
CA MET A 495 -4.68 15.59 -10.34
C MET A 495 -5.52 15.23 -11.55
N ALA A 496 -6.22 16.21 -12.14
CA ALA A 496 -6.96 16.01 -13.39
C ALA A 496 -6.01 15.83 -14.59
N ASN A 497 -4.83 16.45 -14.56
CA ASN A 497 -3.77 16.29 -15.57
C ASN A 497 -2.50 15.76 -14.90
N ILE A 498 -1.99 14.65 -15.41
CA ILE A 498 -0.80 13.95 -14.92
C ILE A 498 0.39 14.08 -15.90
N ASP A 499 0.41 15.12 -16.71
CA ASP A 499 1.54 15.44 -17.58
C ASP A 499 2.71 16.05 -16.78
N ILE A 500 3.90 16.07 -17.40
CA ILE A 500 5.03 16.87 -16.92
C ILE A 500 4.60 18.37 -16.93
N PRO A 501 4.82 19.13 -15.83
CA PRO A 501 4.51 20.55 -15.78
C PRO A 501 5.19 21.39 -16.85
N SER A 502 4.53 22.45 -17.32
CA SER A 502 4.97 23.27 -18.45
C SER A 502 6.38 23.87 -18.29
N ALA A 503 6.73 24.37 -17.10
CA ALA A 503 8.06 24.92 -16.83
C ALA A 503 9.17 23.86 -17.02
N GLN A 504 8.90 22.61 -16.65
CA GLN A 504 9.81 21.48 -16.85
C GLN A 504 9.84 21.06 -18.33
N LYS A 505 8.72 21.09 -19.07
CA LYS A 505 8.70 20.83 -20.53
C LYS A 505 9.54 21.85 -21.29
N GLU A 506 9.48 23.14 -20.92
CA GLU A 506 10.32 24.19 -21.50
C GLU A 506 11.80 23.96 -21.23
N LEU A 507 12.14 23.62 -19.98
CA LEU A 507 13.52 23.27 -19.59
C LEU A 507 14.01 22.05 -20.36
N PHE A 508 13.21 20.98 -20.44
CA PHE A 508 13.52 19.76 -21.17
C PHE A 508 13.79 20.04 -22.64
N LYS A 509 12.92 20.80 -23.31
CA LYS A 509 13.08 21.20 -24.71
C LYS A 509 14.39 21.95 -24.97
N ALA A 510 14.75 22.86 -24.07
CA ALA A 510 15.97 23.65 -24.19
C ALA A 510 17.24 22.80 -23.97
N VAL A 511 17.21 21.88 -22.99
CA VAL A 511 18.32 20.95 -22.71
C VAL A 511 18.47 19.93 -23.86
N LYS A 512 17.36 19.36 -24.34
CA LYS A 512 17.35 18.45 -25.52
C LYS A 512 17.98 19.08 -26.73
N ALA A 513 17.77 20.37 -26.97
CA ALA A 513 18.35 21.10 -28.09
C ALA A 513 19.92 21.18 -28.07
N THR A 514 20.57 20.81 -26.96
CA THR A 514 22.03 20.71 -26.84
C THR A 514 22.60 19.48 -27.57
N GLY A 515 21.75 18.49 -27.89
CA GLY A 515 22.13 17.24 -28.54
C GLY A 515 22.89 16.26 -27.64
N LYS A 516 22.95 16.51 -26.34
CA LYS A 516 23.58 15.59 -25.38
C LYS A 516 22.65 14.42 -25.01
N PRO A 517 23.21 13.23 -24.74
CA PRO A 517 22.40 12.13 -24.21
C PRO A 517 21.78 12.52 -22.87
N ILE A 518 20.47 12.30 -22.74
CA ILE A 518 19.70 12.62 -21.54
C ILE A 518 19.19 11.30 -20.94
N VAL A 519 19.33 11.18 -19.64
CA VAL A 519 18.64 10.19 -18.79
C VAL A 519 17.66 10.94 -17.92
N ILE A 520 16.36 10.68 -18.07
CA ILE A 520 15.34 11.21 -17.17
C ILE A 520 15.37 10.40 -15.86
N LEU A 521 15.41 11.13 -14.76
CA LEU A 521 15.15 10.64 -13.40
C LEU A 521 13.75 11.11 -13.03
N LEU A 522 12.75 10.22 -13.17
CA LEU A 522 11.35 10.57 -12.96
C LEU A 522 11.01 10.50 -11.46
N VAL A 523 10.83 11.66 -10.82
CA VAL A 523 10.47 11.80 -9.41
C VAL A 523 8.96 12.01 -9.30
N THR A 524 8.24 11.05 -8.78
CA THR A 524 6.77 11.07 -8.75
C THR A 524 6.21 10.03 -7.78
N GLY A 525 5.01 10.25 -7.24
CA GLY A 525 4.27 9.24 -6.48
C GLY A 525 3.18 8.53 -7.30
N ARG A 526 3.17 8.70 -8.63
CA ARG A 526 2.16 8.13 -9.52
C ARG A 526 2.67 7.93 -10.94
N PRO A 527 2.10 7.02 -11.75
CA PRO A 527 2.31 7.00 -13.20
C PRO A 527 1.91 8.34 -13.85
N MET A 528 2.70 8.80 -14.80
CA MET A 528 2.50 10.06 -15.52
C MET A 528 2.41 9.84 -17.03
N THR A 529 1.83 10.79 -17.76
CA THR A 529 1.83 10.82 -19.22
C THR A 529 3.12 11.49 -19.71
N ILE A 530 4.10 10.66 -20.13
CA ILE A 530 5.47 11.07 -20.46
C ILE A 530 5.93 10.55 -21.84
N ALA A 531 5.01 10.27 -22.74
CA ALA A 531 5.34 9.64 -24.02
C ALA A 531 6.32 10.50 -24.85
N GLU A 532 6.10 11.80 -24.93
CA GLU A 532 6.96 12.73 -25.69
C GLU A 532 8.37 12.80 -25.12
N GLU A 533 8.46 12.89 -23.79
CA GLU A 533 9.75 12.94 -23.07
C GLU A 533 10.50 11.62 -23.18
N SER A 534 9.79 10.51 -23.02
CA SER A 534 10.37 9.15 -23.13
C SER A 534 10.93 8.86 -24.52
N ASP A 535 10.19 9.21 -25.58
CA ASP A 535 10.65 8.98 -26.95
C ASP A 535 11.94 9.78 -27.27
N ALA A 536 12.12 10.89 -26.59
CA ALA A 536 13.15 11.88 -26.91
C ALA A 536 14.49 11.69 -26.18
N VAL A 537 14.62 10.71 -25.30
CA VAL A 537 15.81 10.53 -24.44
C VAL A 537 16.47 9.18 -24.61
N ALA A 538 17.74 9.08 -24.22
CA ALA A 538 18.50 7.83 -24.26
C ALA A 538 18.20 6.92 -23.07
N GLY A 539 17.81 7.47 -21.90
CA GLY A 539 17.48 6.69 -20.71
C GLY A 539 16.31 7.26 -19.93
N LEU A 540 15.59 6.37 -19.25
CA LEU A 540 14.48 6.71 -18.36
C LEU A 540 14.52 5.80 -17.13
N LEU A 541 14.67 6.40 -15.95
CA LEU A 541 14.66 5.73 -14.66
C LEU A 541 13.57 6.36 -13.80
N VAL A 542 12.58 5.59 -13.42
CA VAL A 542 11.59 6.01 -12.41
C VAL A 542 12.22 5.84 -11.04
N THR A 543 12.39 6.94 -10.31
CA THR A 543 13.01 6.95 -8.98
C THR A 543 11.98 6.94 -7.86
N TRP A 544 10.74 7.26 -8.17
CA TRP A 544 9.69 7.57 -7.20
C TRP A 544 10.14 8.69 -6.24
N HIS A 545 9.62 8.72 -5.01
CA HIS A 545 10.22 9.43 -3.88
C HIS A 545 10.99 8.38 -3.07
N PRO A 546 12.34 8.33 -3.18
CA PRO A 546 13.10 7.12 -2.86
C PRO A 546 13.54 6.96 -1.40
N GLY A 547 13.06 7.81 -0.49
CA GLY A 547 13.39 7.74 0.93
C GLY A 547 14.75 8.33 1.31
N ILE A 548 15.14 8.12 2.58
CA ILE A 548 16.30 8.77 3.20
C ILE A 548 17.63 8.50 2.48
N MET A 549 17.78 7.32 1.87
CA MET A 549 19.01 6.91 1.16
C MET A 549 18.89 7.04 -0.36
N GLY A 550 17.91 7.80 -0.86
CA GLY A 550 17.57 7.90 -2.29
C GLY A 550 18.74 8.33 -3.17
N GLY A 551 19.50 9.35 -2.77
CA GLY A 551 20.66 9.81 -3.55
C GLY A 551 21.79 8.78 -3.63
N THR A 552 22.05 8.05 -2.54
CA THR A 552 23.05 6.98 -2.54
C THR A 552 22.60 5.81 -3.43
N ALA A 553 21.33 5.44 -3.32
CA ALA A 553 20.75 4.37 -4.14
C ALA A 553 20.77 4.71 -5.63
N LEU A 554 20.44 5.95 -6.01
CA LEU A 554 20.55 6.42 -7.39
C LEU A 554 22.01 6.30 -7.88
N ALA A 555 22.96 6.73 -7.06
CA ALA A 555 24.38 6.67 -7.43
C ALA A 555 24.86 5.23 -7.68
N ASP A 556 24.39 4.26 -6.89
CA ASP A 556 24.67 2.83 -7.09
C ASP A 556 24.12 2.32 -8.43
N ILE A 557 22.89 2.70 -8.77
CA ILE A 557 22.27 2.33 -10.05
C ILE A 557 23.05 2.94 -11.22
N VAL A 558 23.23 4.26 -11.23
CA VAL A 558 23.84 4.92 -12.40
C VAL A 558 25.33 4.60 -12.57
N SER A 559 26.03 4.17 -11.52
CA SER A 559 27.42 3.68 -11.62
C SER A 559 27.53 2.21 -12.03
N GLY A 560 26.43 1.46 -11.95
CA GLY A 560 26.42 0.01 -12.18
C GLY A 560 26.97 -0.81 -11.02
N ASP A 561 27.14 -0.23 -9.82
CA ASP A 561 27.43 -0.96 -8.58
C ASP A 561 26.22 -1.83 -8.18
N CYS A 562 25.02 -1.40 -8.59
CA CYS A 562 23.80 -2.18 -8.50
C CYS A 562 23.16 -2.28 -9.90
N ASN A 563 22.78 -3.49 -10.29
CA ASN A 563 22.00 -3.73 -11.50
C ASN A 563 20.52 -3.47 -11.17
N PRO A 564 19.78 -2.60 -11.92
CA PRO A 564 18.36 -2.36 -11.68
C PRO A 564 17.55 -3.64 -11.81
N SER A 565 16.65 -3.87 -10.84
CA SER A 565 15.77 -5.04 -10.79
C SER A 565 14.29 -4.68 -10.53
N GLY A 566 13.99 -3.40 -10.36
CA GLY A 566 12.63 -2.92 -10.15
C GLY A 566 11.71 -3.22 -11.34
N ARG A 567 10.44 -3.52 -11.05
CA ARG A 567 9.39 -3.77 -12.03
C ARG A 567 8.16 -2.93 -11.70
N LEU A 568 7.54 -2.31 -12.70
CA LEU A 568 6.33 -1.50 -12.49
C LEU A 568 5.20 -2.33 -11.87
N THR A 569 4.51 -1.75 -10.91
CA THR A 569 3.32 -2.32 -10.28
C THR A 569 2.05 -1.57 -10.66
N MET A 570 2.19 -0.57 -11.53
CA MET A 570 1.08 0.15 -12.12
C MET A 570 1.44 0.57 -13.55
N THR A 571 0.48 0.38 -14.44
CA THR A 571 0.57 0.69 -15.87
C THR A 571 0.75 2.20 -16.10
N PHE A 572 1.71 2.59 -16.96
CA PHE A 572 1.89 3.98 -17.39
C PHE A 572 1.05 4.25 -18.63
N PRO A 573 0.10 5.21 -18.60
CA PRO A 573 -0.72 5.53 -19.76
C PRO A 573 0.10 6.24 -20.85
N LEU A 574 -0.22 6.00 -22.12
CA LEU A 574 0.33 6.73 -23.24
C LEU A 574 -0.17 8.19 -23.26
N CYS A 575 -1.40 8.39 -22.85
CA CYS A 575 -2.03 9.71 -22.71
C CYS A 575 -3.17 9.66 -21.69
N LEU A 576 -3.55 10.83 -21.19
CA LEU A 576 -4.61 10.97 -20.17
C LEU A 576 -5.95 10.34 -20.60
N GLY A 577 -6.28 10.36 -21.89
CA GLY A 577 -7.52 9.78 -22.41
C GLY A 577 -7.63 8.25 -22.30
N GLN A 578 -6.54 7.54 -21.96
CA GLN A 578 -6.58 6.10 -21.69
C GLN A 578 -6.96 5.78 -20.23
N VAL A 579 -6.86 6.73 -19.32
CA VAL A 579 -7.09 6.52 -17.87
C VAL A 579 -8.58 6.31 -17.59
N PRO A 580 -8.97 5.27 -16.81
CA PRO A 580 -8.11 4.24 -16.22
C PRO A 580 -7.64 3.18 -17.23
N ILE A 581 -6.35 2.80 -17.16
CA ILE A 581 -5.77 1.71 -17.94
C ILE A 581 -5.04 0.76 -16.98
N HIS A 582 -5.20 -0.55 -17.17
CA HIS A 582 -4.59 -1.58 -16.35
C HIS A 582 -4.42 -2.87 -17.14
N TYR A 583 -3.46 -3.72 -16.76
CA TYR A 583 -3.10 -4.93 -17.53
C TYR A 583 -4.19 -6.01 -17.53
N ASN A 584 -4.94 -6.16 -16.42
CA ASN A 584 -5.94 -7.21 -16.22
C ASN A 584 -7.32 -6.82 -16.74
N ALA A 585 -7.36 -6.18 -17.91
CA ALA A 585 -8.61 -5.82 -18.59
C ALA A 585 -9.36 -7.05 -19.06
N LYS A 586 -10.70 -6.99 -19.00
CA LYS A 586 -11.57 -8.05 -19.50
C LYS A 586 -11.67 -8.02 -21.03
N SER A 587 -11.77 -9.21 -21.64
CA SER A 587 -12.07 -9.31 -23.07
C SER A 587 -13.45 -8.72 -23.36
N THR A 588 -13.56 -8.02 -24.50
CA THR A 588 -14.81 -7.42 -24.97
C THR A 588 -15.47 -8.30 -26.04
N GLY A 589 -16.73 -8.05 -26.36
CA GLY A 589 -17.41 -8.76 -27.44
C GLY A 589 -16.84 -8.49 -28.85
N ARG A 590 -16.02 -7.42 -29.00
CA ARG A 590 -15.35 -7.04 -30.27
C ARG A 590 -13.91 -6.63 -30.00
N PRO A 591 -13.05 -7.56 -29.54
CA PRO A 591 -11.69 -7.24 -29.15
C PRO A 591 -10.85 -6.81 -30.36
N ARG A 592 -9.88 -5.92 -30.11
CA ARG A 592 -8.83 -5.60 -31.06
C ARG A 592 -7.77 -6.70 -31.02
N LYS A 593 -7.89 -7.70 -31.91
CA LYS A 593 -7.04 -8.92 -31.89
C LYS A 593 -5.54 -8.66 -32.11
N THR A 594 -5.20 -7.58 -32.77
CA THR A 594 -3.81 -7.17 -33.00
C THR A 594 -3.69 -5.64 -32.95
N PRO A 595 -2.54 -5.07 -32.56
CA PRO A 595 -2.31 -3.62 -32.54
C PRO A 595 -2.55 -2.94 -33.88
N THR A 596 -2.38 -3.66 -34.99
CA THR A 596 -2.57 -3.17 -36.36
C THR A 596 -4.01 -3.26 -36.87
N ASN A 597 -4.92 -3.92 -36.11
CA ASN A 597 -6.33 -4.05 -36.52
C ASN A 597 -7.08 -2.73 -36.31
N ASN A 598 -7.27 -1.99 -37.41
CA ASN A 598 -7.97 -0.72 -37.46
C ASN A 598 -9.40 -0.80 -38.00
N ALA A 599 -10.02 -1.99 -37.98
CA ALA A 599 -11.41 -2.18 -38.38
C ALA A 599 -12.35 -1.25 -37.60
N LYS A 600 -13.43 -0.77 -38.26
CA LYS A 600 -14.33 0.24 -37.69
C LYS A 600 -15.10 -0.26 -36.45
N TYR A 601 -15.46 -1.53 -36.41
CA TYR A 601 -16.38 -2.11 -35.42
C TYR A 601 -15.65 -3.00 -34.39
N VAL A 602 -14.46 -2.56 -33.93
CA VAL A 602 -13.69 -3.18 -32.85
C VAL A 602 -13.51 -2.19 -31.71
N SER A 603 -13.28 -2.69 -30.50
CA SER A 603 -13.04 -1.89 -29.30
C SER A 603 -11.65 -1.23 -29.39
N ARG A 604 -11.62 0.02 -29.81
CA ARG A 604 -10.38 0.80 -29.98
C ARG A 604 -10.62 2.32 -29.94
N TYR A 605 -9.59 3.08 -29.65
CA TYR A 605 -9.55 4.51 -29.90
C TYR A 605 -9.30 4.80 -31.39
N MET A 606 -9.76 5.95 -31.87
CA MET A 606 -9.66 6.30 -33.30
C MET A 606 -8.21 6.64 -33.74
N ARG A 607 -7.41 7.27 -32.89
CA ARG A 607 -6.06 7.75 -33.23
C ARG A 607 -5.00 7.39 -32.19
N THR A 608 -5.40 6.75 -31.10
CA THR A 608 -4.52 6.34 -30.00
C THR A 608 -4.49 4.82 -29.96
N PRO A 609 -3.35 4.17 -29.74
CA PRO A 609 -3.28 2.75 -29.43
C PRO A 609 -4.11 2.40 -28.18
N ASN A 610 -4.51 1.14 -28.05
CA ASN A 610 -5.08 0.63 -26.81
C ASN A 610 -3.97 0.31 -25.79
N GLU A 611 -2.79 0.03 -26.29
CA GLU A 611 -1.62 -0.36 -25.51
C GLU A 611 -1.12 0.83 -24.68
N PRO A 612 -0.62 0.59 -23.46
CA PRO A 612 -0.03 1.62 -22.61
C PRO A 612 1.33 2.10 -23.12
N LEU A 613 1.89 3.11 -22.47
CA LEU A 613 3.28 3.52 -22.71
C LEU A 613 4.24 2.49 -22.11
N PHE A 614 4.03 2.09 -20.85
CA PHE A 614 4.76 1.00 -20.20
C PHE A 614 3.76 0.11 -19.46
N ALA A 615 3.97 -1.20 -19.58
CA ALA A 615 3.06 -2.20 -19.05
C ALA A 615 3.31 -2.51 -17.55
N PHE A 616 2.32 -3.09 -16.90
CA PHE A 616 2.49 -3.71 -15.60
C PHE A 616 3.57 -4.80 -15.64
N GLY A 617 4.44 -4.80 -14.65
CA GLY A 617 5.57 -5.74 -14.55
C GLY A 617 6.81 -5.34 -15.35
N GLU A 618 6.74 -4.30 -16.21
CA GLU A 618 7.84 -3.88 -17.06
C GLU A 618 8.99 -3.23 -16.27
N GLY A 619 10.21 -3.50 -16.70
CA GLY A 619 11.45 -2.92 -16.19
C GLY A 619 12.66 -3.58 -16.84
N LEU A 620 13.69 -2.81 -17.07
CA LEU A 620 14.95 -3.26 -17.71
C LEU A 620 16.01 -3.57 -16.66
N SER A 621 17.01 -4.33 -17.08
CA SER A 621 18.23 -4.64 -16.34
C SER A 621 19.44 -4.28 -17.21
N TYR A 622 20.62 -4.13 -16.61
CA TYR A 622 21.90 -4.04 -17.34
C TYR A 622 22.38 -5.40 -17.87
N THR A 623 21.61 -6.46 -17.62
CA THR A 623 21.81 -7.79 -18.19
C THR A 623 20.53 -8.24 -18.90
N GLU A 624 20.55 -9.36 -19.57
CA GLU A 624 19.42 -9.89 -20.32
C GLU A 624 19.02 -11.25 -19.76
N PHE A 625 17.71 -11.46 -19.59
CA PHE A 625 17.15 -12.72 -19.11
C PHE A 625 16.30 -13.39 -20.20
N ALA A 626 16.47 -14.67 -20.38
CA ALA A 626 15.71 -15.50 -21.32
C ALA A 626 14.88 -16.54 -20.58
N TYR A 627 13.66 -16.77 -21.05
CA TYR A 627 12.73 -17.76 -20.54
C TYR A 627 12.58 -18.90 -21.55
N SER A 628 12.70 -20.14 -21.08
CA SER A 628 12.55 -21.34 -21.91
C SER A 628 11.97 -22.51 -21.13
N ASP A 629 11.70 -23.61 -21.82
CA ASP A 629 11.37 -24.90 -21.25
C ASP A 629 10.17 -24.82 -20.26
N LEU A 630 9.11 -24.06 -20.65
CA LEU A 630 7.87 -24.00 -19.90
C LEU A 630 7.18 -25.37 -19.95
N GLU A 631 6.98 -25.98 -18.78
CA GLU A 631 6.34 -27.27 -18.62
C GLU A 631 5.20 -27.16 -17.60
N VAL A 632 4.01 -27.63 -17.94
CA VAL A 632 2.92 -27.89 -16.99
C VAL A 632 3.02 -29.34 -16.56
N LEU A 633 3.41 -29.58 -15.32
CA LEU A 633 3.80 -30.92 -14.82
C LEU A 633 2.59 -31.86 -14.69
N ASN A 634 1.40 -31.33 -14.46
CA ASN A 634 0.13 -32.06 -14.40
C ASN A 634 -0.94 -31.28 -15.19
N PRO A 635 -0.90 -31.32 -16.54
CA PRO A 635 -1.77 -30.51 -17.40
C PRO A 635 -3.26 -30.91 -17.33
N GLU A 636 -3.56 -32.08 -16.79
CA GLU A 636 -4.92 -32.53 -16.48
C GLU A 636 -5.03 -32.68 -14.95
N ALA A 637 -5.75 -31.77 -14.31
CA ALA A 637 -6.01 -31.77 -12.88
C ALA A 637 -7.53 -31.75 -12.62
N LYS A 638 -7.95 -32.07 -11.40
CA LYS A 638 -9.35 -32.01 -10.97
C LYS A 638 -9.60 -30.78 -10.12
N LEU A 639 -10.89 -30.46 -9.94
CA LEU A 639 -11.29 -29.48 -8.93
C LEU A 639 -10.68 -29.82 -7.56
N GLY A 640 -10.11 -28.84 -6.88
CA GLY A 640 -9.41 -28.98 -5.62
C GLY A 640 -7.92 -29.33 -5.73
N GLU A 641 -7.40 -29.69 -6.91
CA GLU A 641 -5.99 -30.04 -7.10
C GLU A 641 -5.15 -28.84 -7.54
N THR A 642 -3.93 -28.77 -7.05
CA THR A 642 -2.93 -27.74 -7.47
C THR A 642 -2.28 -28.13 -8.80
N VAL A 643 -2.23 -27.20 -9.74
CA VAL A 643 -1.45 -27.35 -10.99
C VAL A 643 -0.05 -26.81 -10.79
N LYS A 644 0.95 -27.62 -11.16
CA LYS A 644 2.37 -27.27 -11.03
C LYS A 644 2.96 -26.88 -12.37
N VAL A 645 3.65 -25.74 -12.38
CA VAL A 645 4.25 -25.18 -13.60
C VAL A 645 5.73 -24.93 -13.34
N ARG A 646 6.55 -25.26 -14.32
CA ARG A 646 8.01 -25.12 -14.28
C ARG A 646 8.50 -24.32 -15.48
N VAL A 647 9.47 -23.44 -15.26
CA VAL A 647 10.14 -22.68 -16.32
C VAL A 647 11.62 -22.57 -16.01
N LYS A 648 12.44 -22.54 -17.06
CA LYS A 648 13.86 -22.19 -16.96
C LYS A 648 14.06 -20.71 -17.22
N VAL A 649 14.77 -20.03 -16.33
CA VAL A 649 15.19 -18.64 -16.49
C VAL A 649 16.70 -18.61 -16.58
N SER A 650 17.25 -17.92 -17.58
CA SER A 650 18.68 -17.85 -17.85
C SER A 650 19.13 -16.40 -17.93
N ASN A 651 20.20 -16.04 -17.24
CA ASN A 651 20.89 -14.77 -17.46
C ASN A 651 21.82 -14.94 -18.65
N VAL A 652 21.42 -14.45 -19.82
CA VAL A 652 22.18 -14.56 -21.08
C VAL A 652 23.10 -13.37 -21.33
N GLY A 653 23.09 -12.39 -20.45
CA GLY A 653 23.93 -11.21 -20.51
C GLY A 653 25.29 -11.40 -19.81
N LYS A 654 25.96 -10.28 -19.55
CA LYS A 654 27.36 -10.25 -19.08
C LYS A 654 27.52 -9.78 -17.61
N ARG A 655 26.43 -9.48 -16.93
CA ARG A 655 26.42 -8.99 -15.55
C ARG A 655 25.53 -9.87 -14.67
N ASP A 656 25.88 -10.00 -13.41
CA ASP A 656 24.98 -10.58 -12.41
C ASP A 656 23.75 -9.70 -12.28
N GLY A 657 22.58 -10.30 -12.04
CA GLY A 657 21.34 -9.54 -11.91
C GLY A 657 20.24 -10.32 -11.24
N GLU A 658 19.20 -9.59 -10.86
CA GLU A 658 17.97 -10.15 -10.30
C GLU A 658 16.85 -10.04 -11.33
N GLU A 659 16.05 -11.10 -11.43
CA GLU A 659 14.87 -11.17 -12.30
C GLU A 659 13.63 -11.50 -11.50
N VAL A 660 12.50 -10.92 -11.90
CA VAL A 660 11.18 -11.22 -11.37
C VAL A 660 10.41 -12.07 -12.39
N ALA A 661 10.44 -13.38 -12.21
CA ALA A 661 9.64 -14.29 -13.01
C ALA A 661 8.16 -14.17 -12.61
N GLN A 662 7.31 -13.77 -13.54
CA GLN A 662 5.89 -13.50 -13.33
C GLN A 662 5.04 -14.54 -14.04
N LEU A 663 4.10 -15.15 -13.30
CA LEU A 663 3.15 -16.14 -13.84
C LEU A 663 1.76 -15.51 -13.93
N TYR A 664 1.19 -15.59 -15.11
CA TYR A 664 -0.17 -15.15 -15.39
C TYR A 664 -1.03 -16.31 -15.86
N ILE A 665 -2.33 -16.30 -15.53
CA ILE A 665 -3.30 -17.23 -16.08
C ILE A 665 -4.38 -16.49 -16.87
N ARG A 666 -5.05 -17.24 -17.75
CA ARG A 666 -6.30 -16.85 -18.38
C ARG A 666 -7.27 -18.02 -18.28
N ASP A 667 -8.39 -17.82 -17.64
CA ASP A 667 -9.55 -18.70 -17.75
C ASP A 667 -10.15 -18.52 -19.16
N VAL A 668 -10.15 -19.57 -19.96
CA VAL A 668 -10.54 -19.50 -21.38
C VAL A 668 -12.05 -19.30 -21.51
N ILE A 669 -12.85 -19.99 -20.67
CA ILE A 669 -14.31 -19.87 -20.63
C ILE A 669 -14.79 -20.04 -19.19
N GLY A 670 -15.14 -18.94 -18.55
CA GLY A 670 -15.75 -18.93 -17.22
C GLY A 670 -17.25 -18.59 -17.27
N SER A 671 -17.96 -18.82 -16.17
CA SER A 671 -19.38 -18.43 -16.01
C SER A 671 -19.60 -16.91 -16.02
N ARG A 672 -18.53 -16.13 -15.93
CA ARG A 672 -18.47 -14.66 -16.07
C ARG A 672 -17.33 -14.26 -16.99
N THR A 673 -17.38 -13.04 -17.54
CA THR A 673 -16.26 -12.47 -18.31
C THR A 673 -15.03 -12.34 -17.41
N ARG A 674 -13.94 -13.01 -17.82
CA ARG A 674 -12.67 -13.02 -17.11
C ARG A 674 -11.66 -12.07 -17.76
N PRO A 675 -10.66 -11.58 -17.01
CA PRO A 675 -9.52 -10.85 -17.58
C PRO A 675 -8.73 -11.70 -18.58
N ASP A 676 -8.12 -11.03 -19.56
CA ASP A 676 -7.20 -11.69 -20.49
C ASP A 676 -5.89 -12.16 -19.83
N ARG A 677 -5.54 -11.56 -18.71
CA ARG A 677 -4.37 -11.87 -17.89
C ARG A 677 -4.67 -11.60 -16.42
N GLU A 678 -4.29 -12.52 -15.56
CA GLU A 678 -4.34 -12.37 -14.10
C GLU A 678 -3.03 -12.88 -13.50
N LEU A 679 -2.29 -12.05 -12.79
CA LEU A 679 -1.10 -12.45 -12.04
C LEU A 679 -1.52 -13.43 -10.93
N LYS A 680 -0.89 -14.60 -10.88
CA LYS A 680 -1.16 -15.63 -9.86
C LYS A 680 0.11 -16.19 -9.22
N GLY A 681 1.26 -15.68 -9.63
CA GLY A 681 2.53 -16.04 -9.03
C GLY A 681 3.67 -15.14 -9.50
N PHE A 682 4.64 -14.91 -8.63
CA PHE A 682 5.90 -14.29 -8.99
C PHE A 682 7.03 -14.84 -8.11
N LYS A 683 8.25 -14.82 -8.64
CA LYS A 683 9.46 -15.15 -7.90
C LYS A 683 10.61 -14.27 -8.32
N LYS A 684 11.23 -13.62 -7.36
CA LYS A 684 12.47 -12.88 -7.55
C LYS A 684 13.65 -13.82 -7.37
N ILE A 685 14.53 -13.88 -8.37
CA ILE A 685 15.71 -14.76 -8.39
C ILE A 685 16.96 -13.97 -8.74
N SER A 686 18.09 -14.34 -8.16
CA SER A 686 19.41 -13.77 -8.48
C SER A 686 20.18 -14.76 -9.32
N LEU A 687 20.70 -14.33 -10.48
CA LEU A 687 21.49 -15.17 -11.40
C LEU A 687 22.78 -14.46 -11.76
N LYS A 688 23.89 -15.18 -11.70
CA LYS A 688 25.18 -14.73 -12.25
C LYS A 688 25.13 -14.69 -13.77
N ALA A 689 26.03 -13.93 -14.38
CA ALA A 689 26.20 -13.94 -15.83
C ALA A 689 26.41 -15.37 -16.36
N GLY A 690 25.58 -15.79 -17.31
CA GLY A 690 25.58 -17.14 -17.88
C GLY A 690 24.91 -18.23 -17.03
N GLU A 691 24.41 -17.91 -15.84
CA GLU A 691 23.70 -18.86 -14.96
C GLU A 691 22.25 -19.04 -15.38
N SER A 692 21.71 -20.22 -15.09
CA SER A 692 20.28 -20.53 -15.28
C SER A 692 19.72 -21.18 -14.02
N ALA A 693 18.47 -20.89 -13.72
CA ALA A 693 17.71 -21.56 -12.64
C ALA A 693 16.38 -22.08 -13.16
N THR A 694 15.90 -23.13 -12.51
CA THR A 694 14.54 -23.61 -12.67
C THR A 694 13.65 -22.94 -11.65
N VAL A 695 12.52 -22.39 -12.10
CA VAL A 695 11.52 -21.72 -11.26
C VAL A 695 10.22 -22.50 -11.34
N ASP A 696 9.74 -22.95 -10.19
CA ASP A 696 8.49 -23.70 -10.05
C ASP A 696 7.39 -22.78 -9.50
N PHE A 697 6.17 -22.95 -10.00
CA PHE A 697 4.98 -22.25 -9.52
C PHE A 697 3.86 -23.26 -9.22
N ASP A 698 3.07 -22.92 -8.20
CA ASP A 698 1.85 -23.65 -7.84
C ASP A 698 0.63 -22.79 -8.16
N ILE A 699 -0.24 -23.25 -9.07
CA ILE A 699 -1.54 -22.65 -9.35
C ILE A 699 -2.57 -23.40 -8.51
N THR A 700 -2.88 -22.86 -7.33
CA THR A 700 -3.78 -23.49 -6.35
C THR A 700 -5.26 -23.31 -6.75
N PRO A 701 -6.19 -24.05 -6.15
CA PRO A 701 -7.63 -23.80 -6.32
C PRO A 701 -8.03 -22.37 -5.99
N GLU A 702 -7.44 -21.77 -4.94
CA GLU A 702 -7.70 -20.39 -4.54
C GLU A 702 -7.27 -19.42 -5.63
N SER A 703 -6.10 -19.63 -6.27
CA SER A 703 -5.61 -18.75 -7.33
C SER A 703 -6.47 -18.79 -8.60
N ARG A 704 -7.21 -19.89 -8.86
CA ARG A 704 -8.16 -20.03 -9.96
C ARG A 704 -9.57 -19.59 -9.58
N SER A 705 -9.85 -19.41 -8.28
CA SER A 705 -11.18 -19.03 -7.79
C SER A 705 -11.55 -17.60 -8.14
N PHE A 706 -12.83 -17.39 -8.41
CA PHE A 706 -13.42 -16.09 -8.71
C PHE A 706 -14.88 -16.01 -8.22
N PHE A 707 -15.48 -14.82 -8.28
CA PHE A 707 -16.88 -14.62 -7.91
C PHE A 707 -17.80 -15.05 -9.05
N ARG A 708 -18.29 -16.28 -8.97
CA ARG A 708 -19.05 -16.97 -10.01
C ARG A 708 -20.43 -16.34 -10.28
N ALA A 709 -21.10 -16.80 -11.34
CA ALA A 709 -22.41 -16.30 -11.72
C ALA A 709 -23.51 -16.59 -10.68
N ASP A 710 -23.35 -17.66 -9.90
CA ASP A 710 -24.24 -18.03 -8.78
C ASP A 710 -24.00 -17.21 -7.50
N LYS A 711 -23.14 -16.19 -7.55
CA LYS A 711 -22.71 -15.34 -6.42
C LYS A 711 -21.95 -16.10 -5.31
N THR A 712 -21.29 -17.17 -5.64
CA THR A 712 -20.38 -17.89 -4.74
C THR A 712 -18.93 -17.72 -5.17
N TRP A 713 -18.00 -17.79 -4.24
CA TRP A 713 -16.58 -17.81 -4.52
C TRP A 713 -16.11 -19.24 -4.76
N GLY A 714 -15.38 -19.49 -5.84
CA GLY A 714 -14.84 -20.81 -6.13
C GLY A 714 -14.25 -20.93 -7.53
N GLU A 715 -13.55 -22.05 -7.78
CA GLU A 715 -13.04 -22.41 -9.10
C GLU A 715 -14.11 -23.09 -9.98
N GLU A 716 -13.88 -23.12 -11.27
CA GLU A 716 -14.71 -23.85 -12.26
C GLU A 716 -13.84 -24.82 -13.06
N ALA A 717 -14.49 -25.91 -13.53
CA ALA A 717 -13.87 -26.81 -14.50
C ALA A 717 -13.79 -26.13 -15.87
N GLY A 718 -12.65 -26.30 -16.55
CA GLY A 718 -12.41 -25.66 -17.85
C GLY A 718 -10.94 -25.65 -18.23
N ASP A 719 -10.68 -25.05 -19.38
CA ASP A 719 -9.32 -24.88 -19.92
C ASP A 719 -8.73 -23.55 -19.47
N PHE A 720 -7.46 -23.57 -19.16
CA PHE A 720 -6.69 -22.40 -18.74
C PHE A 720 -5.42 -22.25 -19.59
N ASP A 721 -5.15 -21.04 -20.00
CA ASP A 721 -3.82 -20.67 -20.49
C ASP A 721 -2.93 -20.20 -19.31
N VAL A 722 -1.65 -20.56 -19.34
CA VAL A 722 -0.63 -20.04 -18.44
C VAL A 722 0.44 -19.32 -19.24
N PHE A 723 0.90 -18.18 -18.74
CA PHE A 723 1.94 -17.37 -19.37
C PHE A 723 3.01 -17.02 -18.35
N ILE A 724 4.28 -17.11 -18.75
CA ILE A 724 5.41 -16.74 -17.89
C ILE A 724 6.35 -15.81 -18.64
N GLY A 725 6.84 -14.78 -17.96
CA GLY A 725 7.78 -13.80 -18.49
C GLY A 725 8.14 -12.75 -17.43
N HIS A 726 8.70 -11.65 -17.92
CA HIS A 726 9.17 -10.53 -17.09
C HIS A 726 8.14 -9.42 -16.92
N ASP A 727 6.98 -9.48 -17.61
CA ASP A 727 5.89 -8.50 -17.52
C ASP A 727 4.55 -9.10 -17.96
N SER A 728 3.49 -8.30 -17.96
CA SER A 728 2.15 -8.71 -18.34
C SER A 728 1.98 -9.05 -19.83
N HIS A 729 2.95 -8.72 -20.70
CA HIS A 729 3.01 -9.11 -22.11
C HIS A 729 3.70 -10.46 -22.35
N ALA A 730 4.00 -11.23 -21.28
CA ALA A 730 4.63 -12.54 -21.37
C ALA A 730 4.05 -13.40 -22.48
N SER A 731 4.91 -13.93 -23.36
CA SER A 731 4.51 -14.68 -24.55
C SER A 731 4.77 -16.19 -24.44
N LEU A 732 5.63 -16.62 -23.51
CA LEU A 732 5.88 -18.04 -23.28
C LEU A 732 4.62 -18.67 -22.66
N LYS A 733 3.98 -19.58 -23.39
CA LYS A 733 2.62 -20.07 -23.12
C LYS A 733 2.58 -21.57 -22.87
N GLY A 734 1.85 -22.01 -21.86
CA GLY A 734 1.36 -23.36 -21.60
C GLY A 734 -0.14 -23.42 -21.48
N MET A 735 -0.69 -24.61 -21.28
CA MET A 735 -2.12 -24.85 -21.08
C MET A 735 -2.34 -25.97 -20.06
N PHE A 736 -3.44 -25.91 -19.33
CA PHE A 736 -3.94 -27.01 -18.50
C PHE A 736 -5.46 -27.03 -18.48
N THR A 737 -6.01 -28.18 -18.11
CA THR A 737 -7.47 -28.40 -18.00
C THR A 737 -7.80 -28.81 -16.57
N ILE A 738 -8.84 -28.22 -16.00
CA ILE A 738 -9.44 -28.65 -14.73
C ILE A 738 -10.70 -29.48 -15.06
N ALA A 739 -10.61 -30.75 -14.77
CA ALA A 739 -11.75 -31.68 -14.90
C ALA A 739 -12.70 -31.56 -13.69
N LYS A 740 -13.96 -31.97 -13.91
CA LYS A 740 -15.01 -31.99 -12.87
C LYS A 740 -14.68 -33.01 -11.78
#